data_a18591955d2dcea049ba6c0d56995d57
#
_entry.id   a18591955d2dcea049ba6c0d56995d57
#
_cell.length_a   1.000
_cell.length_b   1.000
_cell.length_c   1.000
_cell.angle_alpha   90.00
_cell.angle_beta   90.00
_cell.angle_gamma   90.00
#
_symmetry.space_group_name_H-M   'P 1'
#
loop_
_entity.id
_entity.type
_entity.pdbx_description
1 polymer ?
#
loop_
_entity_poly.entity_id
_entity_poly.type
_entity_poly.pdbx_seq_one_letter_code
_entity_poly.pdbx_strand_id
1 'polypeptide(L)'
;MSRFDLGDNIKKPKTVPATAEGFWKRVDSEKTGRICAELADVLEQQLRGELSKEDYKTKKAEIKQGDTFYTPHAHFNKAYKSNEGEPVDSGKAVIDLDGCADFEQLYERFLRGHERELGINMVNRSVSGTGGHVLFDIPEGMDRQTAQAWMSHEMGDVEYDKAVHEPERAIYLPCREYILYIDEELMFSDELHPAKVKYDGRSKMDDVREKPSDIDHQPSAIITPSARALAAFDETLKMTELDLETLNREGVRHNTLKLLLPTLCQMMPKEELLGVLEQKMPEYSKEEDCRTLVSNFYEKYVDQNRPMNLKQKEVFLRSLKAEGSSTAELTPLRNKPTIDININQLPMGLKESLKPYPQNMWPALIVGQMPAMMALADGVSYRYCDGKTGYLGGMAIIIGEQASNKSSIEEAVERWLVDLRREDELVREREDKVREANKRRKANERAQEPPAGVVRVVPITISCSKLLKRLKQSQGHSLYSICTEAETLIKSNGSGAWAQKWDIYRNAFGRERWGVDFNSDQSESGDVNVAYSWTLLGTPRTVLKMFKGKNESNAENGLSSRMMLSEMPDTMFAKITVFKELSEADMNRINEATALLRSATGFYDTPRLRKAIDRWLEEKRVESAMNMDVIKDRFRRRAAVIGFRCGVVFMLLAGKESNACVDFALKMAEYTLQMQLKVFGPLLYKYLHEDSNNDTGNSINSSIFEQLPSPFSFQDLRRLKGNEFSDGSLYSIISRWKSEGWVEKTGKSQWTKKR
;
A
#
# COMPACT_ATOMS: atom_id res chain seq x y z
N MET A 1 -47.98 14.39 4.18
CA MET A 1 -47.98 12.95 4.60
C MET A 1 -46.56 12.51 4.78
N SER A 2 -46.25 11.66 5.74
CA SER A 2 -44.87 11.20 5.93
C SER A 2 -44.36 10.50 4.67
N ARG A 3 -43.11 10.72 4.31
CA ARG A 3 -42.48 10.15 3.10
C ARG A 3 -41.97 8.73 3.31
N PHE A 4 -41.84 8.28 4.55
CA PHE A 4 -41.36 6.94 4.90
C PHE A 4 -42.06 6.41 6.14
N ASP A 5 -41.87 5.15 6.47
CA ASP A 5 -42.54 4.46 7.55
C ASP A 5 -41.59 3.94 8.63
N LEU A 6 -42.19 3.69 9.81
CA LEU A 6 -41.53 3.04 10.95
C LEU A 6 -42.20 1.70 11.26
N GLY A 7 -41.43 0.74 11.75
CA GLY A 7 -41.91 -0.57 12.18
C GLY A 7 -41.33 -1.01 13.51
N ASP A 8 -42.04 -1.86 14.25
CA ASP A 8 -41.68 -2.31 15.60
C ASP A 8 -40.93 -3.66 15.63
N ASN A 9 -40.97 -4.37 14.53
CA ASN A 9 -40.30 -5.68 14.42
C ASN A 9 -40.10 -6.04 12.96
N ILE A 10 -38.85 -6.22 12.56
CA ILE A 10 -38.45 -6.50 11.15
C ILE A 10 -39.10 -7.77 10.58
N LYS A 11 -39.41 -8.75 11.43
CA LYS A 11 -40.12 -9.99 11.03
C LYS A 11 -41.63 -9.79 10.84
N LYS A 12 -42.19 -8.70 11.39
CA LYS A 12 -43.60 -8.34 11.24
C LYS A 12 -43.68 -7.11 10.34
N PRO A 13 -44.05 -7.25 9.07
CA PRO A 13 -43.93 -6.20 8.08
C PRO A 13 -44.93 -5.06 8.22
N LYS A 14 -45.62 -4.93 9.38
CA LYS A 14 -46.49 -3.79 9.67
C LYS A 14 -45.70 -2.52 9.86
N THR A 15 -46.14 -1.46 9.19
CA THR A 15 -45.55 -0.12 9.26
C THR A 15 -46.59 0.92 9.67
N VAL A 16 -46.07 2.05 10.14
CA VAL A 16 -46.86 3.25 10.42
C VAL A 16 -46.13 4.46 9.84
N PRO A 17 -46.83 5.49 9.35
CA PRO A 17 -46.18 6.70 8.87
C PRO A 17 -45.22 7.29 9.91
N ALA A 18 -44.02 7.69 9.46
CA ALA A 18 -43.02 8.23 10.34
C ALA A 18 -43.38 9.62 10.86
N THR A 19 -43.25 9.82 12.15
CA THR A 19 -43.33 11.12 12.82
C THR A 19 -42.11 11.28 13.73
N ALA A 20 -41.69 12.50 14.04
CA ALA A 20 -40.59 12.74 14.97
C ALA A 20 -40.84 12.06 16.33
N GLU A 21 -42.06 12.22 16.90
CA GLU A 21 -42.44 11.57 18.16
C GLU A 21 -42.36 10.05 18.06
N GLY A 22 -42.92 9.47 16.99
CA GLY A 22 -42.91 8.03 16.75
C GLY A 22 -41.48 7.43 16.53
N PHE A 23 -40.62 8.21 15.94
CA PHE A 23 -39.20 7.86 15.74
C PHE A 23 -38.45 7.85 17.08
N TRP A 24 -38.50 8.96 17.84
CA TRP A 24 -37.79 9.06 19.12
C TRP A 24 -38.31 8.07 20.14
N LYS A 25 -39.62 7.82 20.18
CA LYS A 25 -40.22 6.79 21.04
C LYS A 25 -39.60 5.40 20.80
N ARG A 26 -39.19 5.09 19.56
CA ARG A 26 -38.53 3.82 19.21
C ARG A 26 -37.04 3.84 19.49
N VAL A 27 -36.37 4.91 19.14
CA VAL A 27 -34.95 5.14 19.40
C VAL A 27 -34.64 5.06 20.91
N ASP A 28 -35.45 5.72 21.72
CA ASP A 28 -35.30 5.79 23.20
C ASP A 28 -35.94 4.60 23.92
N SER A 29 -36.48 3.62 23.18
CA SER A 29 -37.09 2.46 23.82
C SER A 29 -36.04 1.58 24.50
N GLU A 30 -36.40 1.06 25.69
CA GLU A 30 -35.58 0.10 26.42
C GLU A 30 -35.18 -1.10 25.54
N LYS A 31 -36.05 -1.48 24.63
CA LYS A 31 -35.81 -2.56 23.65
C LYS A 31 -34.65 -2.22 22.71
N THR A 32 -34.64 -1.05 22.05
CA THR A 32 -33.58 -0.62 21.13
C THR A 32 -32.26 -0.45 21.85
N GLY A 33 -32.28 0.16 23.05
CA GLY A 33 -31.06 0.28 23.87
C GLY A 33 -30.45 -1.08 24.25
N ARG A 34 -31.29 -2.05 24.64
CA ARG A 34 -30.84 -3.40 24.96
C ARG A 34 -30.23 -4.11 23.74
N ILE A 35 -30.87 -4.03 22.58
CA ILE A 35 -30.35 -4.65 21.35
C ILE A 35 -29.00 -4.07 20.98
N CYS A 36 -28.83 -2.75 21.03
CA CYS A 36 -27.52 -2.12 20.76
C CYS A 36 -26.44 -2.57 21.76
N ALA A 37 -26.77 -2.67 23.05
CA ALA A 37 -25.86 -3.13 24.09
C ALA A 37 -25.47 -4.60 23.90
N GLU A 38 -26.42 -5.49 23.63
CA GLU A 38 -26.16 -6.91 23.36
C GLU A 38 -25.29 -7.11 22.10
N LEU A 39 -25.53 -6.33 21.05
CA LEU A 39 -24.72 -6.38 19.84
C LEU A 39 -23.29 -5.86 20.07
N ALA A 40 -23.12 -4.83 20.89
CA ALA A 40 -21.82 -4.32 21.27
C ALA A 40 -21.02 -5.36 22.09
N ASP A 41 -21.67 -6.04 23.05
CA ASP A 41 -21.06 -7.10 23.84
C ASP A 41 -20.63 -8.29 22.98
N VAL A 42 -21.49 -8.75 22.08
CA VAL A 42 -21.16 -9.86 21.17
C VAL A 42 -20.02 -9.49 20.20
N LEU A 43 -19.95 -8.22 19.77
CA LEU A 43 -18.84 -7.71 18.98
C LEU A 43 -17.53 -7.71 19.80
N GLU A 44 -17.58 -7.27 21.04
CA GLU A 44 -16.42 -7.26 21.93
C GLU A 44 -15.92 -8.66 22.23
N GLN A 45 -16.81 -9.64 22.47
CA GLN A 45 -16.45 -11.06 22.62
C GLN A 45 -15.75 -11.60 21.37
N GLN A 46 -16.21 -11.23 20.18
CA GLN A 46 -15.57 -11.65 18.94
C GLN A 46 -14.20 -11.00 18.76
N LEU A 47 -14.04 -9.71 19.12
CA LEU A 47 -12.76 -9.00 19.05
C LEU A 47 -11.72 -9.57 20.06
N ARG A 48 -12.19 -10.04 21.23
CA ARG A 48 -11.33 -10.74 22.21
C ARG A 48 -11.02 -12.19 21.80
N GLY A 49 -11.59 -12.69 20.72
CA GLY A 49 -11.38 -14.07 20.27
C GLY A 49 -12.18 -15.13 21.04
N GLU A 50 -13.12 -14.72 21.88
CA GLU A 50 -14.01 -15.60 22.67
C GLU A 50 -15.13 -16.20 21.81
N LEU A 51 -15.44 -15.58 20.67
CA LEU A 51 -16.42 -16.04 19.68
C LEU A 51 -15.76 -16.22 18.30
N SER A 52 -16.13 -17.31 17.63
CA SER A 52 -15.75 -17.48 16.22
C SER A 52 -16.51 -16.49 15.33
N LYS A 53 -15.98 -16.21 14.13
CA LYS A 53 -16.67 -15.31 13.16
C LYS A 53 -18.04 -15.88 12.74
N GLU A 54 -18.21 -17.17 12.72
CA GLU A 54 -19.47 -17.84 12.38
C GLU A 54 -20.51 -17.72 13.50
N ASP A 55 -20.08 -17.97 14.75
CA ASP A 55 -20.94 -17.79 15.93
C ASP A 55 -21.34 -16.33 16.12
N TYR A 56 -20.42 -15.39 15.86
CA TYR A 56 -20.72 -13.95 15.87
C TYR A 56 -21.83 -13.61 14.86
N LYS A 57 -21.73 -14.08 13.62
CA LYS A 57 -22.75 -13.83 12.58
C LYS A 57 -24.11 -14.39 12.99
N THR A 58 -24.15 -15.59 13.56
CA THR A 58 -25.36 -16.26 14.01
C THR A 58 -26.02 -15.48 15.15
N LYS A 59 -25.28 -15.15 16.22
CA LYS A 59 -25.78 -14.38 17.34
C LYS A 59 -26.23 -12.96 16.92
N LYS A 60 -25.45 -12.27 16.08
CA LYS A 60 -25.81 -10.95 15.50
C LYS A 60 -27.15 -11.03 14.76
N ALA A 61 -27.38 -12.08 13.96
CA ALA A 61 -28.63 -12.26 13.24
C ALA A 61 -29.80 -12.55 14.18
N GLU A 62 -29.61 -13.34 15.22
CA GLU A 62 -30.62 -13.67 16.22
C GLU A 62 -31.08 -12.43 17.02
N ILE A 63 -30.13 -11.62 17.50
CA ILE A 63 -30.39 -10.40 18.26
C ILE A 63 -31.19 -9.38 17.41
N LYS A 64 -30.80 -9.18 16.15
CA LYS A 64 -31.44 -8.25 15.21
C LYS A 64 -32.90 -8.65 14.83
N GLN A 65 -33.30 -9.90 14.99
CA GLN A 65 -34.59 -10.39 14.49
C GLN A 65 -35.84 -9.71 15.08
N GLY A 66 -35.69 -9.10 16.22
CA GLY A 66 -36.83 -8.43 16.90
C GLY A 66 -36.79 -6.90 16.79
N ASP A 67 -35.78 -6.34 16.14
CA ASP A 67 -35.47 -4.92 16.21
C ASP A 67 -36.47 -4.01 15.48
N THR A 68 -36.52 -2.76 15.90
CA THR A 68 -37.25 -1.68 15.27
C THR A 68 -36.57 -1.22 14.00
N PHE A 69 -37.33 -0.72 13.04
CA PHE A 69 -36.78 -0.33 11.74
C PHE A 69 -37.51 0.87 11.15
N TYR A 70 -36.93 1.48 10.12
CA TYR A 70 -37.60 2.43 9.25
C TYR A 70 -37.38 2.02 7.78
N THR A 71 -38.25 2.53 6.90
CA THR A 71 -38.21 2.24 5.45
C THR A 71 -37.80 3.49 4.68
N PRO A 72 -36.48 3.79 4.55
CA PRO A 72 -36.02 5.09 4.05
C PRO A 72 -36.51 5.41 2.64
N HIS A 73 -36.79 4.40 1.82
CA HIS A 73 -37.04 4.53 0.40
C HIS A 73 -38.51 4.64 0.02
N ALA A 74 -39.43 4.27 0.92
CA ALA A 74 -40.85 4.28 0.62
C ALA A 74 -41.75 4.47 1.85
N HIS A 75 -42.92 5.08 1.60
CA HIS A 75 -44.13 5.01 2.42
C HIS A 75 -45.05 3.93 1.83
N PHE A 76 -45.75 3.17 2.67
CA PHE A 76 -46.62 2.06 2.25
C PHE A 76 -48.09 2.40 2.52
N ASN A 77 -48.88 2.64 1.45
CA ASN A 77 -50.31 3.01 1.55
C ASN A 77 -51.14 2.01 2.35
N LYS A 78 -50.82 0.72 2.31
CA LYS A 78 -51.51 -0.35 3.05
C LYS A 78 -50.84 -0.70 4.38
N ALA A 79 -49.98 0.16 4.90
CA ALA A 79 -49.25 -0.03 6.15
C ALA A 79 -48.53 -1.41 6.28
N TYR A 80 -47.97 -1.87 5.18
CA TYR A 80 -47.32 -3.20 5.06
C TYR A 80 -46.08 -3.14 4.17
N LYS A 81 -44.93 -3.47 4.71
CA LYS A 81 -43.64 -3.42 4.04
C LYS A 81 -43.47 -4.57 3.05
N SER A 82 -44.06 -4.43 1.88
CA SER A 82 -43.85 -5.31 0.69
C SER A 82 -44.44 -4.62 -0.54
N ASN A 83 -44.20 -5.21 -1.72
CA ASN A 83 -44.83 -4.74 -2.96
C ASN A 83 -46.36 -4.74 -2.92
N GLU A 84 -46.97 -5.67 -2.15
CA GLU A 84 -48.42 -5.72 -1.91
C GLU A 84 -48.92 -4.53 -1.03
N GLY A 85 -48.01 -3.89 -0.31
CA GLY A 85 -48.27 -2.71 0.52
C GLY A 85 -48.42 -1.41 -0.28
N GLU A 86 -48.26 -1.43 -1.60
CA GLU A 86 -48.32 -0.29 -2.51
C GLU A 86 -47.29 0.79 -2.08
N PRO A 87 -45.98 0.56 -2.29
CA PRO A 87 -44.95 1.51 -1.94
C PRO A 87 -45.04 2.76 -2.80
N VAL A 88 -44.95 3.91 -2.14
CA VAL A 88 -44.80 5.25 -2.75
C VAL A 88 -43.38 5.72 -2.48
N ASP A 89 -42.66 6.10 -3.50
CA ASP A 89 -41.27 6.54 -3.38
C ASP A 89 -41.13 7.72 -2.43
N SER A 90 -40.21 7.64 -1.49
CA SER A 90 -39.95 8.69 -0.51
C SER A 90 -39.21 9.89 -1.09
N GLY A 91 -38.50 9.74 -2.21
CA GLY A 91 -37.53 10.69 -2.71
C GLY A 91 -36.23 10.74 -1.90
N LYS A 92 -36.04 9.78 -0.99
CA LYS A 92 -34.85 9.66 -0.15
C LYS A 92 -34.03 8.42 -0.49
N ALA A 93 -32.73 8.49 -0.22
CA ALA A 93 -31.82 7.35 -0.32
C ALA A 93 -31.03 7.18 0.98
N VAL A 94 -30.63 5.94 1.25
CA VAL A 94 -29.69 5.62 2.31
C VAL A 94 -28.47 4.97 1.71
N ILE A 95 -27.28 5.38 2.13
CA ILE A 95 -26.04 4.66 1.89
C ILE A 95 -25.72 3.82 3.13
N ASP A 96 -25.46 2.52 2.92
CA ASP A 96 -25.16 1.54 3.98
C ASP A 96 -23.69 1.12 3.87
N LEU A 97 -22.90 1.43 4.89
CA LEU A 97 -21.45 1.20 4.95
C LEU A 97 -21.16 0.06 5.94
N ASP A 98 -21.40 -1.18 5.50
CA ASP A 98 -21.14 -2.36 6.32
C ASP A 98 -19.62 -2.60 6.50
N GLY A 99 -19.21 -2.85 7.76
CA GLY A 99 -17.83 -3.15 8.10
C GLY A 99 -16.86 -1.96 8.03
N CYS A 100 -17.38 -0.75 7.98
CA CYS A 100 -16.60 0.49 7.98
C CYS A 100 -16.29 0.92 9.42
N ALA A 101 -15.16 0.47 9.96
CA ALA A 101 -14.77 0.77 11.34
C ALA A 101 -14.51 2.26 11.60
N ASP A 102 -14.14 3.01 10.58
CA ASP A 102 -13.79 4.44 10.59
C ASP A 102 -14.97 5.34 10.15
N PHE A 103 -16.20 4.84 10.19
CA PHE A 103 -17.38 5.57 9.73
C PHE A 103 -17.51 6.97 10.36
N GLU A 104 -17.24 7.13 11.66
CA GLU A 104 -17.28 8.43 12.32
C GLU A 104 -16.21 9.40 11.79
N GLN A 105 -15.02 8.88 11.49
CA GLN A 105 -13.95 9.70 10.91
C GLN A 105 -14.31 10.14 9.48
N LEU A 106 -14.99 9.28 8.72
CA LEU A 106 -15.49 9.64 7.39
C LEU A 106 -16.56 10.74 7.51
N TYR A 107 -17.50 10.61 8.44
CA TYR A 107 -18.50 11.66 8.72
C TYR A 107 -17.81 12.98 9.10
N GLU A 108 -16.91 12.97 10.09
CA GLU A 108 -16.19 14.15 10.57
C GLU A 108 -15.37 14.83 9.47
N ARG A 109 -14.80 14.03 8.56
CA ARG A 109 -13.90 14.52 7.52
C ARG A 109 -14.62 15.06 6.30
N PHE A 110 -15.72 14.45 5.89
CA PHE A 110 -16.31 14.70 4.58
C PHE A 110 -17.71 15.32 4.64
N LEU A 111 -18.50 15.05 5.68
CA LEU A 111 -19.89 15.44 5.74
C LEU A 111 -20.18 16.51 6.79
N ARG A 112 -19.45 16.52 7.91
CA ARG A 112 -19.71 17.41 9.00
C ARG A 112 -19.56 18.89 8.62
N GLY A 113 -20.63 19.67 8.89
CA GLY A 113 -20.74 21.08 8.53
C GLY A 113 -21.30 21.32 7.13
N HIS A 114 -21.56 20.24 6.36
CA HIS A 114 -22.11 20.29 5.00
C HIS A 114 -23.44 19.52 4.88
N GLU A 115 -23.98 19.03 5.97
CA GLU A 115 -25.12 18.12 5.98
C GLU A 115 -26.34 18.71 5.26
N ARG A 116 -26.70 19.97 5.54
CA ARG A 116 -27.82 20.65 4.88
C ARG A 116 -27.56 20.92 3.40
N GLU A 117 -26.32 21.21 3.01
CA GLU A 117 -25.94 21.44 1.61
C GLU A 117 -26.03 20.15 0.80
N LEU A 118 -25.71 19.01 1.42
CA LEU A 118 -25.78 17.68 0.83
C LEU A 118 -27.17 17.03 0.96
N GLY A 119 -28.14 17.72 1.54
CA GLY A 119 -29.50 17.19 1.75
C GLY A 119 -29.55 16.03 2.74
N ILE A 120 -28.58 15.93 3.65
CA ILE A 120 -28.47 14.83 4.63
C ILE A 120 -29.50 15.05 5.74
N ASN A 121 -30.32 14.04 5.98
CA ASN A 121 -31.32 14.03 7.00
C ASN A 121 -30.86 13.41 8.33
N MET A 122 -30.09 12.31 8.23
CA MET A 122 -29.55 11.60 9.40
C MET A 122 -28.24 10.90 9.06
N VAL A 123 -27.30 10.91 10.01
CA VAL A 123 -26.08 10.12 10.01
C VAL A 123 -26.02 9.32 11.30
N ASN A 124 -25.89 8.01 11.21
CA ASN A 124 -25.85 7.17 12.40
C ASN A 124 -24.91 5.95 12.22
N ARG A 125 -24.36 5.48 13.34
CA ARG A 125 -23.73 4.15 13.36
C ARG A 125 -24.77 3.06 13.13
N SER A 126 -24.39 1.97 12.50
CA SER A 126 -25.23 0.77 12.43
C SER A 126 -25.47 0.21 13.85
N VAL A 127 -26.61 -0.43 14.08
CA VAL A 127 -26.95 -1.03 15.39
C VAL A 127 -25.89 -2.03 15.90
N SER A 128 -25.08 -2.60 15.02
CA SER A 128 -23.96 -3.49 15.39
C SER A 128 -22.64 -2.75 15.68
N GLY A 129 -22.59 -1.44 15.53
CA GLY A 129 -21.39 -0.64 15.75
C GLY A 129 -20.27 -0.86 14.72
N THR A 130 -20.48 -1.69 13.70
CA THR A 130 -19.44 -2.09 12.72
C THR A 130 -19.46 -1.30 11.41
N GLY A 131 -20.25 -0.23 11.33
CA GLY A 131 -20.42 0.59 10.14
C GLY A 131 -21.45 1.69 10.41
N GLY A 132 -22.04 2.26 9.35
CA GLY A 132 -23.02 3.33 9.52
C GLY A 132 -23.87 3.59 8.30
N HIS A 133 -24.85 4.47 8.48
CA HIS A 133 -25.81 4.86 7.45
C HIS A 133 -25.86 6.38 7.32
N VAL A 134 -26.02 6.84 6.06
CA VAL A 134 -26.32 8.24 5.76
C VAL A 134 -27.64 8.29 4.99
N LEU A 135 -28.67 8.87 5.59
CA LEU A 135 -29.96 9.12 4.97
C LEU A 135 -29.99 10.53 4.39
N PHE A 136 -30.35 10.69 3.13
CA PHE A 136 -30.37 11.98 2.44
C PHE A 136 -31.46 12.05 1.37
N ASP A 137 -31.81 13.27 0.95
CA ASP A 137 -32.75 13.53 -0.12
C ASP A 137 -32.07 13.35 -1.47
N ILE A 138 -32.72 12.64 -2.41
CA ILE A 138 -32.15 12.33 -3.73
C ILE A 138 -32.03 13.64 -4.53
N PRO A 139 -30.81 14.01 -5.02
CA PRO A 139 -30.63 15.18 -5.85
C PRO A 139 -31.48 15.15 -7.12
N GLU A 140 -31.90 16.33 -7.60
CA GLU A 140 -32.79 16.46 -8.76
C GLU A 140 -32.20 15.81 -10.01
N GLY A 141 -32.99 14.98 -10.70
CA GLY A 141 -32.58 14.27 -11.92
C GLY A 141 -31.82 12.97 -11.71
N MET A 142 -31.55 12.56 -10.47
CA MET A 142 -30.91 11.28 -10.15
C MET A 142 -31.93 10.20 -9.80
N ASP A 143 -31.63 8.96 -10.19
CA ASP A 143 -32.25 7.81 -9.55
C ASP A 143 -31.52 7.46 -8.24
N ARG A 144 -32.10 6.58 -7.46
CA ARG A 144 -31.57 6.20 -6.12
C ARG A 144 -30.17 5.59 -6.18
N GLN A 145 -29.87 4.75 -7.18
CA GLN A 145 -28.56 4.13 -7.32
C GLN A 145 -27.48 5.15 -7.68
N THR A 146 -27.82 6.08 -8.57
CA THR A 146 -26.94 7.20 -8.94
C THR A 146 -26.71 8.12 -7.73
N ALA A 147 -27.76 8.42 -6.95
CA ALA A 147 -27.65 9.24 -5.76
C ALA A 147 -26.78 8.56 -4.66
N GLN A 148 -26.88 7.25 -4.49
CA GLN A 148 -26.00 6.50 -3.59
C GLN A 148 -24.54 6.52 -4.04
N ALA A 149 -24.29 6.37 -5.34
CA ALA A 149 -22.95 6.49 -5.90
C ALA A 149 -22.38 7.91 -5.72
N TRP A 150 -23.23 8.91 -5.83
CA TRP A 150 -22.87 10.29 -5.54
C TRP A 150 -22.50 10.49 -4.06
N MET A 151 -23.32 10.10 -3.14
CA MET A 151 -23.01 10.23 -1.72
C MET A 151 -21.75 9.47 -1.33
N SER A 152 -21.50 8.28 -1.94
CA SER A 152 -20.24 7.56 -1.79
C SER A 152 -19.04 8.39 -2.25
N HIS A 153 -19.20 9.13 -3.35
CA HIS A 153 -18.17 10.02 -3.88
C HIS A 153 -17.91 11.21 -2.94
N GLU A 154 -18.98 11.86 -2.42
CA GLU A 154 -18.85 12.94 -1.42
C GLU A 154 -18.16 12.47 -0.13
N MET A 155 -18.25 11.19 0.19
CA MET A 155 -17.56 10.55 1.30
C MET A 155 -16.13 10.05 0.97
N GLY A 156 -15.61 10.36 -0.21
CA GLY A 156 -14.26 9.96 -0.64
C GLY A 156 -14.18 8.60 -1.33
N ASP A 157 -15.18 8.25 -2.13
CA ASP A 157 -15.31 6.99 -2.89
C ASP A 157 -15.33 5.74 -1.98
N VAL A 158 -16.11 5.80 -0.91
CA VAL A 158 -16.26 4.68 0.04
C VAL A 158 -17.02 3.50 -0.59
N GLU A 159 -16.63 2.28 -0.23
CA GLU A 159 -17.41 1.09 -0.62
C GLU A 159 -18.68 1.01 0.23
N TYR A 160 -19.83 0.76 -0.41
CA TYR A 160 -21.14 0.63 0.21
C TYR A 160 -21.93 -0.56 -0.32
N ASP A 161 -22.95 -1.01 0.41
CA ASP A 161 -23.82 -2.10 -0.04
C ASP A 161 -24.75 -1.64 -1.18
N LYS A 162 -24.39 -2.03 -2.42
CA LYS A 162 -25.14 -1.71 -3.63
C LYS A 162 -26.50 -2.40 -3.74
N ALA A 163 -26.81 -3.37 -2.86
CA ALA A 163 -28.10 -4.02 -2.84
C ALA A 163 -29.17 -3.22 -2.08
N VAL A 164 -28.78 -2.12 -1.41
CA VAL A 164 -29.69 -1.28 -0.61
C VAL A 164 -30.34 -0.20 -1.47
N HIS A 165 -31.17 -0.57 -2.44
CA HIS A 165 -31.89 0.39 -3.29
C HIS A 165 -33.38 0.09 -3.46
N GLU A 166 -33.83 -1.05 -2.96
CA GLU A 166 -35.22 -1.49 -3.13
C GLU A 166 -36.21 -0.69 -2.26
N PRO A 167 -37.48 -0.46 -2.72
CA PRO A 167 -38.46 0.31 -1.96
C PRO A 167 -38.78 -0.29 -0.57
N GLU A 168 -38.83 -1.62 -0.48
CA GLU A 168 -39.11 -2.34 0.78
C GLU A 168 -37.90 -2.50 1.70
N ARG A 169 -36.74 -1.95 1.35
CA ARG A 169 -35.57 -2.01 2.21
C ARG A 169 -35.86 -1.39 3.58
N ALA A 170 -35.58 -2.15 4.62
CA ALA A 170 -35.66 -1.68 5.99
C ALA A 170 -34.27 -1.49 6.58
N ILE A 171 -34.08 -0.38 7.28
CA ILE A 171 -32.87 -0.09 8.04
C ILE A 171 -33.24 -0.12 9.54
N TYR A 172 -32.42 -0.78 10.34
CA TYR A 172 -32.62 -0.86 11.78
C TYR A 172 -32.43 0.50 12.44
N LEU A 173 -33.30 0.81 13.40
CA LEU A 173 -33.18 2.04 14.17
C LEU A 173 -32.08 1.90 15.23
N PRO A 174 -31.10 2.82 15.26
CA PRO A 174 -30.06 2.81 16.27
C PRO A 174 -30.55 3.34 17.61
N CYS A 175 -29.82 3.11 18.70
CA CYS A 175 -30.00 3.85 19.94
C CYS A 175 -29.52 5.32 19.76
N ARG A 176 -29.98 6.21 20.64
CA ARG A 176 -29.69 7.65 20.56
C ARG A 176 -28.21 7.97 20.50
N GLU A 177 -27.39 7.22 21.23
CA GLU A 177 -25.92 7.39 21.28
C GLU A 177 -25.22 7.10 19.95
N TYR A 178 -25.88 6.35 19.04
CA TYR A 178 -25.34 6.01 17.72
C TYR A 178 -25.72 7.01 16.63
N ILE A 179 -26.57 8.01 16.93
CA ILE A 179 -26.95 9.08 16.01
C ILE A 179 -25.90 10.18 16.10
N LEU A 180 -25.16 10.38 15.00
CA LEU A 180 -24.11 11.40 14.90
C LEU A 180 -24.68 12.75 14.46
N TYR A 181 -25.70 12.72 13.61
CA TYR A 181 -26.42 13.88 13.12
C TYR A 181 -27.87 13.52 12.79
N ILE A 182 -28.77 14.42 13.05
CA ILE A 182 -30.17 14.37 12.59
C ILE A 182 -30.72 15.79 12.44
N ASP A 183 -31.33 16.03 11.28
CA ASP A 183 -32.12 17.22 11.03
C ASP A 183 -33.60 16.81 10.97
N GLU A 184 -34.31 17.03 12.06
CA GLU A 184 -35.74 16.63 12.19
C GLU A 184 -36.63 17.38 11.19
N GLU A 185 -36.31 18.65 10.88
CA GLU A 185 -37.06 19.44 9.89
C GLU A 185 -36.96 18.81 8.50
N LEU A 186 -35.74 18.39 8.08
CA LEU A 186 -35.52 17.73 6.79
C LEU A 186 -36.04 16.30 6.78
N MET A 187 -35.81 15.56 7.86
CA MET A 187 -36.13 14.12 7.90
C MET A 187 -37.64 13.86 7.84
N PHE A 188 -38.46 14.66 8.55
CA PHE A 188 -39.90 14.44 8.67
C PHE A 188 -40.73 15.43 7.82
N SER A 189 -40.09 16.25 6.99
CA SER A 189 -40.76 17.17 6.06
C SER A 189 -41.52 16.42 4.96
N ASP A 190 -42.65 17.01 4.55
CA ASP A 190 -43.35 16.63 3.30
C ASP A 190 -42.63 17.15 2.05
N GLU A 191 -41.77 18.16 2.20
CA GLU A 191 -40.93 18.72 1.12
C GLU A 191 -39.53 18.10 1.17
N LEU A 192 -38.96 17.85 0.01
CA LEU A 192 -37.57 17.40 -0.11
C LEU A 192 -36.65 18.61 -0.22
N HIS A 193 -35.49 18.52 0.40
CA HIS A 193 -34.44 19.53 0.36
C HIS A 193 -33.13 18.92 -0.21
N PRO A 194 -33.15 18.48 -1.47
CA PRO A 194 -32.01 17.81 -2.07
C PRO A 194 -30.85 18.77 -2.24
N ALA A 195 -29.64 18.20 -2.27
CA ALA A 195 -28.45 18.93 -2.66
C ALA A 195 -28.64 19.62 -4.01
N LYS A 196 -28.17 20.86 -4.12
CA LYS A 196 -28.23 21.63 -5.37
C LYS A 196 -27.15 21.14 -6.36
N VAL A 197 -27.27 19.90 -6.80
CA VAL A 197 -26.40 19.28 -7.79
C VAL A 197 -27.19 19.20 -9.10
N LYS A 198 -26.63 19.71 -10.20
CA LYS A 198 -27.25 19.56 -11.52
C LYS A 198 -26.77 18.26 -12.17
N TYR A 199 -27.67 17.31 -12.30
CA TYR A 199 -27.44 16.06 -13.02
C TYR A 199 -28.19 16.10 -14.36
N ASP A 200 -27.46 16.03 -15.47
CA ASP A 200 -28.02 16.09 -16.83
C ASP A 200 -28.24 14.71 -17.48
N GLY A 201 -28.09 13.63 -16.70
CA GLY A 201 -28.29 12.25 -17.17
C GLY A 201 -27.14 11.69 -18.02
N ARG A 202 -26.09 12.47 -18.31
CA ARG A 202 -24.97 12.09 -19.18
C ARG A 202 -23.58 12.22 -18.54
N SER A 203 -23.44 12.99 -17.45
CA SER A 203 -22.17 13.24 -16.77
C SER A 203 -22.20 12.85 -15.31
N LYS A 204 -21.03 12.55 -14.77
CA LYS A 204 -20.79 12.36 -13.34
C LYS A 204 -20.67 13.76 -12.70
N MET A 205 -21.32 13.93 -11.64
CA MET A 205 -21.59 15.06 -10.72
C MET A 205 -20.65 16.24 -10.61
N ASP A 206 -21.24 17.44 -10.44
CA ASP A 206 -20.57 18.72 -10.23
C ASP A 206 -21.01 19.42 -8.92
N ASP A 207 -20.05 19.91 -8.15
CA ASP A 207 -20.24 20.59 -6.88
C ASP A 207 -19.80 22.08 -6.96
N VAL A 208 -20.54 22.99 -6.31
CA VAL A 208 -20.29 24.44 -6.32
C VAL A 208 -20.02 24.94 -4.89
N ARG A 209 -18.80 25.38 -4.62
CA ARG A 209 -18.45 26.09 -3.37
C ARG A 209 -17.54 27.29 -3.59
N GLU A 210 -17.81 28.41 -2.89
CA GLU A 210 -17.01 29.62 -2.89
C GLU A 210 -15.92 29.65 -1.77
N LYS A 211 -14.85 30.42 -2.00
CA LYS A 211 -13.58 30.47 -1.30
C LYS A 211 -13.38 31.59 -0.28
N PRO A 212 -12.23 31.57 0.41
CA PRO A 212 -11.45 32.79 0.69
C PRO A 212 -10.04 32.82 0.11
N SER A 213 -9.53 34.02 -0.10
CA SER A 213 -8.41 34.44 -0.91
C SER A 213 -7.05 34.64 -0.20
N ASP A 214 -6.03 34.70 -1.05
CA ASP A 214 -4.73 35.37 -1.03
C ASP A 214 -3.48 34.69 -0.47
N ILE A 215 -2.56 34.36 -1.39
CA ILE A 215 -1.10 34.52 -1.25
C ILE A 215 -0.42 34.65 -2.63
N ASP A 216 0.50 35.55 -2.72
CA ASP A 216 1.23 36.14 -3.84
C ASP A 216 2.25 35.19 -4.51
N HIS A 217 2.31 35.12 -5.85
CA HIS A 217 3.37 34.43 -6.59
C HIS A 217 3.85 35.17 -7.84
N GLN A 218 5.16 35.19 -8.01
CA GLN A 218 5.88 35.70 -9.19
C GLN A 218 5.80 34.75 -10.40
N PRO A 219 5.89 35.22 -11.63
CA PRO A 219 5.67 34.45 -12.85
C PRO A 219 6.88 33.60 -13.26
N SER A 220 6.63 32.31 -13.53
CA SER A 220 7.59 31.38 -14.15
C SER A 220 7.51 31.42 -15.68
N ALA A 221 8.60 31.08 -16.35
CA ALA A 221 8.73 31.06 -17.80
C ALA A 221 7.68 30.15 -18.48
N ILE A 222 7.07 30.63 -19.56
CA ILE A 222 6.04 29.92 -20.35
C ILE A 222 6.69 28.73 -21.06
N ILE A 223 6.23 27.52 -20.76
CA ILE A 223 6.63 26.30 -21.47
C ILE A 223 5.66 26.08 -22.64
N THR A 224 6.17 25.99 -23.86
CA THR A 224 5.36 25.63 -25.03
C THR A 224 5.01 24.14 -24.98
N PRO A 225 3.69 23.77 -24.94
CA PRO A 225 3.29 22.37 -24.85
C PRO A 225 3.71 21.55 -26.08
N SER A 226 4.07 20.30 -25.89
CA SER A 226 4.38 19.36 -26.96
C SER A 226 3.12 18.99 -27.77
N ALA A 227 3.31 18.55 -29.02
CA ALA A 227 2.21 18.05 -29.85
C ALA A 227 1.47 16.88 -29.19
N ARG A 228 2.18 16.06 -28.43
CA ARG A 228 1.63 14.95 -27.64
C ARG A 228 0.74 15.45 -26.50
N ALA A 229 1.17 16.47 -25.76
CA ALA A 229 0.40 17.02 -24.66
C ALA A 229 -0.92 17.62 -25.14
N LEU A 230 -0.90 18.32 -26.27
CA LEU A 230 -2.10 18.85 -26.93
C LEU A 230 -3.02 17.72 -27.42
N ALA A 231 -2.45 16.67 -28.02
CA ALA A 231 -3.22 15.50 -28.46
C ALA A 231 -3.81 14.72 -27.28
N ALA A 232 -3.08 14.59 -26.16
CA ALA A 232 -3.58 13.98 -24.94
C ALA A 232 -4.78 14.74 -24.37
N PHE A 233 -4.72 16.07 -24.39
CA PHE A 233 -5.85 16.91 -24.01
C PHE A 233 -7.07 16.69 -24.92
N ASP A 234 -6.89 16.74 -26.23
CA ASP A 234 -7.98 16.56 -27.19
C ASP A 234 -8.59 15.15 -27.16
N GLU A 235 -7.78 14.11 -26.94
CA GLU A 235 -8.28 12.74 -26.77
C GLU A 235 -8.99 12.55 -25.41
N THR A 236 -8.53 13.22 -24.35
CA THR A 236 -9.22 13.22 -23.06
C THR A 236 -10.58 13.93 -23.16
N LEU A 237 -10.62 15.04 -23.88
CA LEU A 237 -11.87 15.77 -24.13
C LEU A 237 -12.89 14.89 -24.87
N LYS A 238 -12.46 14.17 -25.93
CA LYS A 238 -13.31 13.19 -26.63
C LYS A 238 -13.77 12.04 -25.73
N MET A 239 -12.88 11.52 -24.86
CA MET A 239 -13.21 10.44 -23.95
C MET A 239 -14.28 10.86 -22.94
N THR A 240 -14.26 12.11 -22.52
CA THR A 240 -15.22 12.68 -21.56
C THR A 240 -16.48 13.23 -22.25
N GLU A 241 -16.57 13.11 -23.58
CA GLU A 241 -17.68 13.63 -24.40
C GLU A 241 -17.92 15.15 -24.22
N LEU A 242 -16.88 15.89 -23.87
CA LEU A 242 -16.89 17.33 -23.68
C LEU A 242 -16.35 18.04 -24.92
N ASP A 243 -16.82 19.26 -25.14
CA ASP A 243 -16.31 20.18 -26.16
C ASP A 243 -15.61 21.39 -25.52
N LEU A 244 -14.79 22.09 -26.32
CA LEU A 244 -14.05 23.27 -25.86
C LEU A 244 -14.94 24.44 -25.46
N GLU A 245 -16.15 24.53 -26.01
CA GLU A 245 -17.10 25.58 -25.68
C GLU A 245 -17.66 25.39 -24.28
N THR A 246 -18.09 24.17 -23.98
CA THR A 246 -18.55 23.79 -22.63
C THR A 246 -17.44 23.93 -21.61
N LEU A 247 -16.21 23.52 -21.95
CA LEU A 247 -15.04 23.60 -21.08
C LEU A 247 -14.69 25.05 -20.70
N ASN A 248 -14.89 26.01 -21.58
CA ASN A 248 -14.59 27.43 -21.36
C ASN A 248 -15.78 28.25 -20.86
N ARG A 249 -16.97 27.64 -20.70
CA ARG A 249 -18.15 28.35 -20.21
C ARG A 249 -17.99 28.81 -18.79
N GLU A 250 -18.19 30.09 -18.55
CA GLU A 250 -18.15 30.68 -17.22
C GLU A 250 -19.20 30.04 -16.30
N GLY A 251 -18.80 29.73 -15.06
CA GLY A 251 -19.62 29.05 -14.06
C GLY A 251 -19.54 27.51 -14.05
N VAL A 252 -19.03 26.89 -15.14
CA VAL A 252 -18.86 25.40 -15.19
C VAL A 252 -17.44 24.96 -15.47
N ARG A 253 -16.55 25.86 -15.93
CA ARG A 253 -15.18 25.56 -16.35
C ARG A 253 -14.33 24.84 -15.28
N HIS A 254 -14.48 25.22 -14.02
CA HIS A 254 -13.79 24.56 -12.90
C HIS A 254 -14.17 23.08 -12.79
N ASN A 255 -15.45 22.80 -12.79
CA ASN A 255 -15.98 21.45 -12.66
C ASN A 255 -15.67 20.59 -13.90
N THR A 256 -15.76 21.18 -15.06
CA THR A 256 -15.46 20.51 -16.34
C THR A 256 -13.98 20.11 -16.40
N LEU A 257 -13.06 20.97 -15.93
CA LEU A 257 -11.63 20.64 -15.85
C LEU A 257 -11.35 19.50 -14.87
N LYS A 258 -12.08 19.38 -13.75
CA LYS A 258 -11.98 18.25 -12.81
C LYS A 258 -12.19 16.89 -13.47
N LEU A 259 -12.97 16.82 -14.55
CA LEU A 259 -13.20 15.56 -15.26
C LEU A 259 -12.01 15.14 -16.13
N LEU A 260 -11.22 16.10 -16.62
CA LEU A 260 -10.04 15.83 -17.46
C LEU A 260 -8.77 15.58 -16.62
N LEU A 261 -8.64 16.25 -15.48
CA LEU A 261 -7.42 16.23 -14.67
C LEU A 261 -6.98 14.84 -14.22
N PRO A 262 -7.85 13.89 -13.80
CA PRO A 262 -7.42 12.53 -13.44
C PRO A 262 -6.66 11.81 -14.55
N THR A 263 -6.93 12.17 -15.78
CA THR A 263 -6.27 11.62 -16.98
C THR A 263 -5.03 12.42 -17.35
N LEU A 264 -5.19 13.73 -17.47
CA LEU A 264 -4.13 14.61 -17.95
C LEU A 264 -2.91 14.70 -17.02
N CYS A 265 -3.13 14.79 -15.72
CA CYS A 265 -2.03 14.85 -14.73
C CYS A 265 -1.14 13.60 -14.75
N GLN A 266 -1.65 12.46 -15.19
CA GLN A 266 -0.88 11.21 -15.31
C GLN A 266 -0.15 11.07 -16.67
N MET A 267 -0.39 11.99 -17.61
CA MET A 267 0.13 11.92 -18.98
C MET A 267 1.26 12.89 -19.26
N MET A 268 1.34 14.01 -18.54
CA MET A 268 2.32 15.07 -18.77
C MET A 268 2.74 15.73 -17.46
N PRO A 269 3.92 16.39 -17.40
CA PRO A 269 4.35 17.19 -16.25
C PRO A 269 3.38 18.35 -15.95
N LYS A 270 3.36 18.80 -14.68
CA LYS A 270 2.46 19.86 -14.22
C LYS A 270 2.64 21.17 -14.99
N GLU A 271 3.88 21.55 -15.25
CA GLU A 271 4.24 22.76 -15.96
C GLU A 271 3.78 22.70 -17.44
N GLU A 272 3.90 21.54 -18.07
CA GLU A 272 3.42 21.31 -19.43
C GLU A 272 1.90 21.33 -19.51
N LEU A 273 1.20 20.75 -18.52
CA LEU A 273 -0.26 20.81 -18.44
C LEU A 273 -0.76 22.24 -18.27
N LEU A 274 -0.11 23.05 -17.44
CA LEU A 274 -0.44 24.47 -17.32
C LEU A 274 -0.29 25.20 -18.64
N GLY A 275 0.77 24.92 -19.41
CA GLY A 275 0.92 25.47 -20.77
C GLY A 275 -0.17 25.02 -21.75
N VAL A 276 -0.64 23.76 -21.66
CA VAL A 276 -1.80 23.27 -22.42
C VAL A 276 -3.06 24.03 -22.03
N LEU A 277 -3.29 24.26 -20.75
CA LEU A 277 -4.46 25.00 -20.27
C LEU A 277 -4.42 26.48 -20.68
N GLU A 278 -3.24 27.11 -20.75
CA GLU A 278 -3.10 28.46 -21.29
C GLU A 278 -3.56 28.57 -22.75
N GLN A 279 -3.36 27.52 -23.56
CA GLN A 279 -3.82 27.49 -24.95
C GLN A 279 -5.30 27.10 -25.09
N LYS A 280 -5.79 26.15 -24.29
CA LYS A 280 -7.13 25.56 -24.43
C LYS A 280 -8.19 26.27 -23.57
N MET A 281 -7.78 26.87 -22.43
CA MET A 281 -8.63 27.56 -21.46
C MET A 281 -8.00 28.90 -21.03
N PRO A 282 -7.79 29.85 -21.97
CA PRO A 282 -6.93 31.02 -21.72
C PRO A 282 -7.43 31.94 -20.62
N GLU A 283 -8.72 32.05 -20.38
CA GLU A 283 -9.26 32.88 -19.31
C GLU A 283 -9.19 32.18 -17.94
N TYR A 284 -9.48 30.87 -17.89
CA TYR A 284 -9.48 30.13 -16.63
C TYR A 284 -8.06 29.82 -16.14
N SER A 285 -7.10 29.61 -17.05
CA SER A 285 -5.69 29.35 -16.68
C SER A 285 -5.03 30.51 -15.92
N LYS A 286 -5.54 31.74 -16.06
CA LYS A 286 -5.07 32.93 -15.33
C LYS A 286 -5.55 32.99 -13.88
N GLU A 287 -6.60 32.23 -13.56
CA GLU A 287 -7.16 32.21 -12.21
C GLU A 287 -6.33 31.32 -11.29
N GLU A 288 -6.16 31.75 -10.05
CA GLU A 288 -5.43 31.00 -9.03
C GLU A 288 -6.11 29.67 -8.69
N ASP A 289 -7.43 29.65 -8.81
CA ASP A 289 -8.26 28.45 -8.67
C ASP A 289 -7.84 27.33 -9.62
N CYS A 290 -7.55 27.65 -10.89
CA CYS A 290 -7.05 26.69 -11.87
C CYS A 290 -5.73 26.06 -11.44
N ARG A 291 -4.77 26.86 -10.98
CA ARG A 291 -3.45 26.39 -10.55
C ARG A 291 -3.53 25.53 -9.30
N THR A 292 -4.35 25.94 -8.35
CA THR A 292 -4.61 25.19 -7.11
C THR A 292 -5.26 23.85 -7.43
N LEU A 293 -6.27 23.85 -8.31
CA LEU A 293 -6.95 22.64 -8.77
C LEU A 293 -5.98 21.64 -9.43
N VAL A 294 -5.16 22.12 -10.35
CA VAL A 294 -4.14 21.29 -11.02
C VAL A 294 -3.19 20.69 -10.00
N SER A 295 -2.68 21.51 -9.03
CA SER A 295 -1.77 21.04 -7.98
C SER A 295 -2.37 19.91 -7.14
N ASN A 296 -3.61 20.07 -6.68
CA ASN A 296 -4.32 19.07 -5.89
C ASN A 296 -4.48 17.74 -6.63
N PHE A 297 -4.69 17.80 -7.96
CA PHE A 297 -4.79 16.58 -8.77
C PHE A 297 -3.43 15.88 -8.97
N TYR A 298 -2.33 16.63 -9.10
CA TYR A 298 -0.99 16.02 -9.13
C TYR A 298 -0.67 15.33 -7.81
N GLU A 299 -0.93 15.95 -6.66
CA GLU A 299 -0.79 15.32 -5.35
C GLU A 299 -1.63 14.04 -5.23
N LYS A 300 -2.87 14.09 -5.68
CA LYS A 300 -3.82 12.97 -5.57
C LYS A 300 -3.51 11.81 -6.53
N TYR A 301 -3.03 12.06 -7.74
CA TYR A 301 -2.91 11.04 -8.78
C TYR A 301 -1.48 10.67 -9.14
N VAL A 302 -0.55 11.63 -9.09
CA VAL A 302 0.86 11.41 -9.44
C VAL A 302 1.68 11.08 -8.21
N ASP A 303 1.65 11.92 -7.18
CA ASP A 303 2.46 11.74 -5.97
C ASP A 303 2.02 10.52 -5.15
N GLN A 304 0.72 10.21 -5.14
CA GLN A 304 0.19 8.98 -4.55
C GLN A 304 0.31 7.75 -5.46
N ASN A 305 0.93 7.85 -6.65
CA ASN A 305 1.13 6.76 -7.61
C ASN A 305 -0.16 5.99 -7.99
N ARG A 306 -1.28 6.67 -8.16
CA ARG A 306 -2.53 6.02 -8.56
C ARG A 306 -2.41 5.40 -9.95
N PRO A 307 -2.85 4.14 -10.14
CA PRO A 307 -2.76 3.48 -11.44
C PRO A 307 -3.76 4.07 -12.44
N MET A 308 -3.36 4.24 -13.68
CA MET A 308 -4.29 4.53 -14.78
C MET A 308 -5.28 3.38 -14.95
N ASN A 309 -6.56 3.72 -15.14
CA ASN A 309 -7.59 2.77 -15.57
C ASN A 309 -7.48 2.48 -17.07
N LEU A 310 -8.29 1.53 -17.56
CA LEU A 310 -8.24 1.10 -18.97
C LEU A 310 -8.54 2.24 -19.97
N LYS A 311 -9.53 3.09 -19.68
CA LYS A 311 -9.89 4.24 -20.53
C LYS A 311 -8.76 5.27 -20.59
N GLN A 312 -8.14 5.58 -19.46
CA GLN A 312 -6.99 6.50 -19.39
C GLN A 312 -5.79 5.96 -20.18
N LYS A 313 -5.52 4.67 -20.11
CA LYS A 313 -4.46 4.02 -20.89
C LYS A 313 -4.76 4.08 -22.39
N GLU A 314 -6.00 3.95 -22.80
CA GLU A 314 -6.41 4.06 -24.21
C GLU A 314 -6.19 5.48 -24.75
N VAL A 315 -6.57 6.51 -23.99
CA VAL A 315 -6.30 7.92 -24.34
C VAL A 315 -4.80 8.17 -24.47
N PHE A 316 -4.01 7.67 -23.54
CA PHE A 316 -2.55 7.78 -23.58
C PHE A 316 -1.98 7.18 -24.88
N LEU A 317 -2.41 5.98 -25.25
CA LEU A 317 -1.96 5.32 -26.49
C LEU A 317 -2.38 6.08 -27.76
N ARG A 318 -3.57 6.70 -27.76
CA ARG A 318 -4.03 7.52 -28.89
C ARG A 318 -3.23 8.82 -29.03
N SER A 319 -2.88 9.46 -27.92
CA SER A 319 -2.08 10.69 -27.93
C SER A 319 -0.68 10.51 -28.52
N LEU A 320 -0.10 9.30 -28.39
CA LEU A 320 1.22 8.98 -28.93
C LEU A 320 1.26 8.94 -30.47
N LYS A 321 0.12 8.69 -31.12
CA LYS A 321 0.06 8.68 -32.60
C LYS A 321 0.30 10.06 -33.20
N ALA A 322 0.14 11.12 -32.43
CA ALA A 322 0.31 12.50 -32.88
C ALA A 322 1.77 12.92 -33.08
N GLU A 323 2.73 12.23 -32.43
CA GLU A 323 4.16 12.62 -32.50
C GLU A 323 5.00 11.80 -33.50
N GLY A 324 4.46 10.75 -34.12
CA GLY A 324 5.25 9.84 -34.95
C GLY A 324 6.39 9.14 -34.18
N SER A 325 6.33 9.13 -32.87
CA SER A 325 7.41 8.80 -31.96
C SER A 325 7.64 7.31 -31.80
N SER A 326 8.90 6.93 -31.62
CA SER A 326 9.30 5.55 -31.39
C SER A 326 8.80 5.08 -30.00
N THR A 327 8.52 3.79 -29.91
CA THR A 327 7.89 3.10 -28.78
C THR A 327 8.63 3.13 -27.44
N ALA A 328 9.77 3.82 -27.33
CA ALA A 328 10.57 3.90 -26.11
C ALA A 328 9.98 4.83 -25.01
N GLU A 329 9.05 5.73 -25.37
CA GLU A 329 8.50 6.75 -24.45
C GLU A 329 7.10 6.44 -23.90
N LEU A 330 6.64 5.20 -24.03
CA LEU A 330 5.27 4.77 -23.72
C LEU A 330 4.94 4.57 -22.24
N THR A 331 5.80 5.00 -21.33
CA THR A 331 5.54 4.82 -19.89
C THR A 331 4.79 6.03 -19.34
N PRO A 332 3.59 5.86 -18.73
CA PRO A 332 2.90 6.95 -18.07
C PRO A 332 3.78 7.62 -17.04
N LEU A 333 3.68 8.96 -16.89
CA LEU A 333 4.31 9.70 -15.80
C LEU A 333 3.75 9.19 -14.47
N ARG A 334 4.39 8.17 -13.94
CA ARG A 334 4.26 7.77 -12.54
C ARG A 334 5.55 8.20 -11.85
N ASN A 335 5.47 8.66 -10.62
CA ASN A 335 6.63 8.72 -9.72
C ASN A 335 7.10 7.30 -9.41
N LYS A 336 7.57 6.58 -10.45
CA LYS A 336 8.27 5.31 -10.25
C LYS A 336 9.65 5.64 -9.77
N PRO A 337 10.10 5.07 -8.65
CA PRO A 337 11.51 5.11 -8.31
C PRO A 337 12.31 4.67 -9.53
N THR A 338 13.22 5.50 -10.00
CA THR A 338 14.07 5.21 -11.15
C THR A 338 15.52 5.31 -10.73
N ILE A 339 16.37 4.50 -11.37
CA ILE A 339 17.81 4.68 -11.26
C ILE A 339 18.28 5.27 -12.58
N ASP A 340 18.88 6.43 -12.55
CA ASP A 340 19.58 6.99 -13.71
C ASP A 340 20.88 6.22 -13.91
N ILE A 341 20.89 5.30 -14.88
CA ILE A 341 21.99 4.39 -15.16
C ILE A 341 22.65 4.79 -16.45
N ASN A 342 23.90 5.23 -16.35
CA ASN A 342 24.78 5.35 -17.50
C ASN A 342 25.53 4.02 -17.70
N ILE A 343 25.15 3.25 -18.73
CA ILE A 343 25.73 1.93 -19.03
C ILE A 343 27.25 2.00 -19.23
N ASN A 344 27.78 3.13 -19.71
CA ASN A 344 29.22 3.28 -19.96
C ASN A 344 30.04 3.43 -18.67
N GLN A 345 29.38 3.76 -17.56
CA GLN A 345 30.00 3.85 -16.23
C GLN A 345 29.94 2.54 -15.46
N LEU A 346 29.14 1.57 -15.92
CA LEU A 346 29.04 0.28 -15.27
C LEU A 346 30.30 -0.57 -15.48
N PRO A 347 30.68 -1.40 -14.49
CA PRO A 347 31.84 -2.25 -14.59
C PRO A 347 31.62 -3.40 -15.58
N MET A 348 32.72 -4.01 -15.98
CA MET A 348 32.76 -5.21 -16.83
C MET A 348 31.83 -6.30 -16.25
N GLY A 349 31.18 -7.04 -17.11
CA GLY A 349 30.22 -8.08 -16.80
C GLY A 349 28.83 -7.52 -16.57
N LEU A 350 28.66 -6.55 -15.65
CA LEU A 350 27.37 -5.92 -15.39
C LEU A 350 26.90 -5.10 -16.61
N LYS A 351 27.81 -4.34 -17.23
CA LYS A 351 27.52 -3.60 -18.46
C LYS A 351 27.07 -4.53 -19.58
N GLU A 352 27.79 -5.62 -19.81
CA GLU A 352 27.52 -6.57 -20.88
C GLU A 352 26.20 -7.31 -20.64
N SER A 353 25.90 -7.68 -19.40
CA SER A 353 24.67 -8.39 -19.03
C SER A 353 23.38 -7.59 -19.31
N LEU A 354 23.46 -6.26 -19.42
CA LEU A 354 22.33 -5.38 -19.70
C LEU A 354 22.11 -5.12 -21.20
N LYS A 355 23.13 -5.32 -22.05
CA LYS A 355 23.06 -4.99 -23.49
C LYS A 355 21.90 -5.62 -24.27
N PRO A 356 21.46 -6.86 -23.96
CA PRO A 356 20.32 -7.47 -24.64
C PRO A 356 19.00 -6.75 -24.41
N TYR A 357 18.87 -5.98 -23.34
CA TYR A 357 17.62 -5.54 -22.78
C TYR A 357 17.42 -4.02 -22.96
N PRO A 358 16.19 -3.56 -23.17
CA PRO A 358 15.88 -2.13 -23.24
C PRO A 358 16.13 -1.44 -21.89
N GLN A 359 16.47 -0.16 -21.95
CA GLN A 359 16.91 0.64 -20.79
C GLN A 359 15.88 0.66 -19.63
N ASN A 360 14.59 0.66 -19.94
CA ASN A 360 13.54 0.65 -18.92
C ASN A 360 13.49 -0.64 -18.08
N MET A 361 14.15 -1.73 -18.50
CA MET A 361 14.30 -2.97 -17.74
C MET A 361 15.57 -3.00 -16.87
N TRP A 362 16.53 -2.10 -17.09
CA TRP A 362 17.83 -2.15 -16.40
C TRP A 362 17.74 -2.08 -14.87
N PRO A 363 16.87 -1.26 -14.25
CA PRO A 363 16.72 -1.28 -12.79
C PRO A 363 16.37 -2.67 -12.25
N ALA A 364 15.40 -3.34 -12.86
CA ALA A 364 14.99 -4.68 -12.46
C ALA A 364 16.08 -5.73 -12.70
N LEU A 365 16.78 -5.64 -13.82
CA LEU A 365 17.90 -6.53 -14.16
C LEU A 365 19.06 -6.36 -13.18
N ILE A 366 19.46 -5.14 -12.84
CA ILE A 366 20.53 -4.88 -11.86
C ILE A 366 20.14 -5.44 -10.50
N VAL A 367 18.96 -5.08 -9.99
CA VAL A 367 18.48 -5.56 -8.70
C VAL A 367 18.37 -7.08 -8.66
N GLY A 368 17.89 -7.70 -9.74
CA GLY A 368 17.73 -9.16 -9.82
C GLY A 368 19.05 -9.92 -9.83
N GLN A 369 20.10 -9.36 -10.44
CA GLN A 369 21.43 -10.00 -10.53
C GLN A 369 22.31 -9.78 -9.28
N MET A 370 22.09 -8.68 -8.52
CA MET A 370 22.95 -8.34 -7.38
C MET A 370 23.09 -9.46 -6.34
N PRO A 371 22.04 -10.19 -5.92
CA PRO A 371 22.19 -11.28 -4.95
C PRO A 371 23.07 -12.43 -5.45
N ALA A 372 23.03 -12.73 -6.76
CA ALA A 372 23.89 -13.75 -7.38
C ALA A 372 25.36 -13.30 -7.36
N MET A 373 25.63 -12.05 -7.78
CA MET A 373 26.99 -11.49 -7.74
C MET A 373 27.53 -11.42 -6.31
N MET A 374 26.73 -11.06 -5.33
CA MET A 374 27.11 -11.09 -3.90
C MET A 374 27.39 -12.50 -3.40
N ALA A 375 26.64 -13.51 -3.88
CA ALA A 375 26.87 -14.90 -3.53
C ALA A 375 28.15 -15.46 -4.19
N LEU A 376 28.54 -14.97 -5.37
CA LEU A 376 29.79 -15.32 -6.02
C LEU A 376 31.01 -14.77 -5.26
N ALA A 377 30.91 -13.54 -4.73
CA ALA A 377 31.97 -12.87 -4.01
C ALA A 377 31.90 -13.14 -2.47
N ASP A 378 31.59 -14.35 -2.07
CA ASP A 378 31.31 -14.74 -0.69
C ASP A 378 32.54 -14.77 0.24
N GLY A 379 33.73 -14.84 -0.34
CA GLY A 379 35.02 -14.73 0.40
C GLY A 379 35.35 -13.31 0.86
N VAL A 380 34.53 -12.31 0.51
CA VAL A 380 34.77 -10.89 0.79
C VAL A 380 34.12 -10.46 2.08
N SER A 381 34.90 -9.78 2.92
CA SER A 381 34.41 -9.01 4.05
C SER A 381 34.82 -7.53 3.91
N TYR A 382 34.07 -6.63 4.54
CA TYR A 382 34.28 -5.20 4.44
C TYR A 382 34.04 -4.48 5.76
N ARG A 383 34.63 -3.27 5.92
CA ARG A 383 34.32 -2.38 7.04
C ARG A 383 33.13 -1.50 6.70
N TYR A 384 32.06 -1.58 7.51
CA TYR A 384 30.88 -0.73 7.36
C TYR A 384 31.00 0.59 8.12
N CYS A 385 30.02 1.51 7.98
CA CYS A 385 30.02 2.84 8.62
C CYS A 385 30.03 2.78 10.16
N ASP A 386 29.43 1.75 10.76
CA ASP A 386 29.41 1.50 12.21
C ASP A 386 30.72 0.88 12.75
N GLY A 387 31.74 0.74 11.92
CA GLY A 387 33.03 0.14 12.25
C GLY A 387 33.07 -1.38 12.29
N LYS A 388 31.92 -2.06 12.13
CA LYS A 388 31.84 -3.52 12.16
C LYS A 388 32.23 -4.14 10.83
N THR A 389 32.66 -5.40 10.90
CA THR A 389 32.88 -6.22 9.71
C THR A 389 31.55 -6.70 9.14
N GLY A 390 31.30 -6.41 7.87
CA GLY A 390 30.16 -6.90 7.11
C GLY A 390 30.56 -7.93 6.07
N TYR A 391 29.59 -8.66 5.56
CA TYR A 391 29.75 -9.67 4.51
C TYR A 391 28.79 -9.39 3.35
N LEU A 392 29.18 -9.82 2.13
CA LEU A 392 28.31 -9.74 0.96
C LEU A 392 27.20 -10.78 1.05
N GLY A 393 26.02 -10.38 0.71
CA GLY A 393 24.80 -11.20 0.64
C GLY A 393 23.59 -10.32 0.41
N GLY A 394 22.63 -10.81 -0.36
CA GLY A 394 21.46 -10.02 -0.74
C GLY A 394 20.23 -10.88 -1.02
N MET A 395 19.09 -10.24 -0.91
CA MET A 395 17.77 -10.78 -1.23
C MET A 395 17.06 -9.79 -2.13
N ALA A 396 16.57 -10.24 -3.29
CA ALA A 396 15.87 -9.38 -4.24
C ALA A 396 14.49 -9.94 -4.58
N ILE A 397 13.51 -9.04 -4.73
CA ILE A 397 12.19 -9.35 -5.27
C ILE A 397 11.94 -8.44 -6.48
N ILE A 398 11.68 -9.06 -7.62
CA ILE A 398 11.29 -8.38 -8.85
C ILE A 398 9.79 -8.54 -9.04
N ILE A 399 9.09 -7.43 -9.06
CA ILE A 399 7.65 -7.34 -9.15
C ILE A 399 7.25 -7.06 -10.60
N GLY A 400 6.38 -7.87 -11.16
CA GLY A 400 5.89 -7.64 -12.52
C GLY A 400 4.58 -8.36 -12.76
N GLU A 401 3.73 -7.76 -13.56
CA GLU A 401 2.47 -8.36 -13.99
C GLU A 401 2.70 -9.61 -14.84
N GLN A 402 1.65 -10.34 -15.14
CA GLN A 402 1.74 -11.46 -16.10
C GLN A 402 2.25 -10.93 -17.45
N ALA A 403 3.07 -11.73 -18.12
CA ALA A 403 3.68 -11.37 -19.41
C ALA A 403 4.58 -10.11 -19.40
N SER A 404 5.08 -9.67 -18.25
CA SER A 404 6.01 -8.53 -18.13
C SER A 404 7.49 -8.88 -18.40
N ASN A 405 7.76 -9.96 -19.11
CA ASN A 405 9.11 -10.44 -19.43
C ASN A 405 10.01 -10.74 -18.21
N LYS A 406 9.44 -11.18 -17.10
CA LYS A 406 10.19 -11.53 -15.88
C LYS A 406 11.25 -12.61 -16.09
N SER A 407 11.04 -13.52 -17.04
CA SER A 407 12.05 -14.56 -17.45
C SER A 407 13.39 -13.98 -17.84
N SER A 408 13.44 -12.75 -18.37
CA SER A 408 14.69 -12.06 -18.68
C SER A 408 15.61 -11.87 -17.47
N ILE A 409 15.03 -11.77 -16.27
CA ILE A 409 15.79 -11.67 -15.02
C ILE A 409 16.48 -13.01 -14.72
N GLU A 410 15.77 -14.13 -14.89
CA GLU A 410 16.33 -15.46 -14.71
C GLU A 410 17.47 -15.72 -15.70
N GLU A 411 17.25 -15.41 -16.97
CA GLU A 411 18.29 -15.54 -18.00
C GLU A 411 19.55 -14.73 -17.68
N ALA A 412 19.37 -13.48 -17.24
CA ALA A 412 20.48 -12.61 -16.86
C ALA A 412 21.26 -13.15 -15.65
N VAL A 413 20.55 -13.69 -14.66
CA VAL A 413 21.14 -14.30 -13.46
C VAL A 413 21.86 -15.60 -13.81
N GLU A 414 21.27 -16.48 -14.62
CA GLU A 414 21.88 -17.77 -14.99
C GLU A 414 23.21 -17.62 -15.72
N ARG A 415 23.44 -16.52 -16.47
CA ARG A 415 24.72 -16.21 -17.08
C ARG A 415 25.88 -16.08 -16.08
N TRP A 416 25.60 -15.58 -14.88
CA TRP A 416 26.58 -15.51 -13.78
C TRP A 416 26.78 -16.84 -13.07
N LEU A 417 25.86 -17.78 -13.20
CA LEU A 417 25.85 -19.02 -12.44
C LEU A 417 26.34 -20.25 -13.24
N VAL A 418 26.70 -20.08 -14.50
CA VAL A 418 27.05 -21.20 -15.42
C VAL A 418 28.04 -22.17 -14.77
N ASP A 419 29.15 -21.68 -14.25
CA ASP A 419 30.18 -22.52 -13.63
C ASP A 419 29.70 -23.19 -12.34
N LEU A 420 28.94 -22.44 -11.49
CA LEU A 420 28.38 -23.02 -10.27
C LEU A 420 27.35 -24.11 -10.57
N ARG A 421 26.53 -23.93 -11.59
CA ARG A 421 25.56 -24.97 -12.01
C ARG A 421 26.27 -26.24 -12.45
N ARG A 422 27.33 -26.09 -13.24
CA ARG A 422 28.13 -27.21 -13.70
C ARG A 422 28.84 -27.96 -12.55
N GLU A 423 29.41 -27.24 -11.60
CA GLU A 423 30.01 -27.83 -10.40
C GLU A 423 28.96 -28.54 -9.53
N ASP A 424 27.82 -27.92 -9.32
CA ASP A 424 26.68 -28.48 -8.57
C ASP A 424 26.14 -29.77 -9.21
N GLU A 425 26.07 -29.83 -10.55
CA GLU A 425 25.59 -30.99 -11.30
C GLU A 425 26.50 -32.19 -11.06
N LEU A 426 27.81 -31.99 -11.12
CA LEU A 426 28.80 -33.05 -10.84
C LEU A 426 28.67 -33.59 -9.41
N VAL A 427 28.37 -32.72 -8.43
CA VAL A 427 28.17 -33.17 -7.05
C VAL A 427 26.84 -33.93 -6.91
N ARG A 428 25.78 -33.45 -7.55
CA ARG A 428 24.47 -34.10 -7.53
C ARG A 428 24.49 -35.47 -8.18
N GLU A 429 25.18 -35.65 -9.32
CA GLU A 429 25.36 -36.94 -9.94
C GLU A 429 26.03 -37.98 -9.02
N ARG A 430 27.03 -37.53 -8.25
CA ARG A 430 27.67 -38.39 -7.25
C ARG A 430 26.75 -38.76 -6.10
N GLU A 431 25.98 -37.80 -5.60
CA GLU A 431 24.96 -38.04 -4.57
C GLU A 431 23.88 -39.01 -5.03
N ASP A 432 23.43 -38.88 -6.30
CA ASP A 432 22.41 -39.75 -6.87
C ASP A 432 22.92 -41.19 -7.07
N LYS A 433 24.17 -41.38 -7.53
CA LYS A 433 24.80 -42.70 -7.62
C LYS A 433 24.83 -43.42 -6.26
N VAL A 434 25.20 -42.69 -5.19
CA VAL A 434 25.21 -43.25 -3.83
C VAL A 434 23.78 -43.53 -3.33
N ARG A 435 22.81 -42.65 -3.64
CA ARG A 435 21.39 -42.86 -3.31
C ARG A 435 20.83 -44.12 -3.99
N GLU A 436 21.18 -44.35 -5.25
CA GLU A 436 20.78 -45.57 -5.98
C GLU A 436 21.43 -46.83 -5.41
N ALA A 437 22.73 -46.77 -5.09
CA ALA A 437 23.44 -47.86 -4.45
C ALA A 437 22.80 -48.22 -3.09
N ASN A 438 22.46 -47.22 -2.29
CA ASN A 438 21.79 -47.41 -1.00
C ASN A 438 20.35 -47.96 -1.13
N LYS A 439 19.65 -47.69 -2.21
CA LYS A 439 18.32 -48.31 -2.49
C LYS A 439 18.45 -49.80 -2.83
N ARG A 440 19.54 -50.23 -3.42
CA ARG A 440 19.79 -51.63 -3.82
C ARG A 440 20.48 -52.47 -2.73
N ARG A 441 20.92 -51.86 -1.61
CA ARG A 441 21.59 -52.53 -0.50
C ARG A 441 20.70 -53.55 0.21
N LYS A 442 21.32 -54.56 0.75
CA LYS A 442 20.67 -55.55 1.63
C LYS A 442 20.45 -54.97 3.04
N ALA A 443 19.52 -55.53 3.81
CA ALA A 443 19.17 -55.04 5.15
C ALA A 443 20.37 -55.01 6.12
N ASN A 444 21.36 -55.84 5.93
CA ASN A 444 22.54 -55.97 6.81
C ASN A 444 23.74 -55.13 6.33
N GLU A 445 23.63 -54.43 5.20
CA GLU A 445 24.71 -53.57 4.68
C GLU A 445 24.60 -52.16 5.23
N ARG A 446 25.69 -51.56 5.65
CA ARG A 446 25.71 -50.17 6.10
C ARG A 446 25.48 -49.23 4.92
N ALA A 447 24.65 -48.20 5.11
CA ALA A 447 24.43 -47.20 4.09
C ALA A 447 25.71 -46.45 3.79
N GLN A 448 26.02 -46.25 2.49
CA GLN A 448 27.13 -45.42 2.07
C GLN A 448 26.77 -43.95 2.29
N GLU A 449 27.70 -43.19 2.84
CA GLU A 449 27.53 -41.74 2.90
C GLU A 449 27.84 -41.11 1.55
N PRO A 450 27.08 -40.10 1.11
CA PRO A 450 27.44 -39.39 -0.11
C PRO A 450 28.78 -38.70 0.03
N PRO A 451 29.61 -38.69 -1.01
CA PRO A 451 30.90 -38.04 -0.97
C PRO A 451 30.74 -36.55 -0.64
N ALA A 452 31.74 -36.03 0.08
CA ALA A 452 31.78 -34.60 0.39
C ALA A 452 31.73 -33.76 -0.92
N GLY A 453 30.82 -32.83 -0.99
CA GLY A 453 30.68 -31.92 -2.12
C GLY A 453 29.84 -30.71 -1.77
N VAL A 454 30.17 -29.56 -2.33
CA VAL A 454 29.47 -28.31 -2.12
C VAL A 454 28.45 -28.09 -3.23
N VAL A 455 27.18 -28.01 -2.91
CA VAL A 455 26.11 -27.58 -3.81
C VAL A 455 25.68 -26.19 -3.41
N ARG A 456 25.88 -25.22 -4.28
CA ARG A 456 25.67 -23.80 -3.98
C ARG A 456 24.34 -23.26 -4.50
N VAL A 457 23.85 -23.73 -5.64
CA VAL A 457 22.56 -23.30 -6.18
C VAL A 457 21.47 -24.30 -5.78
N VAL A 458 20.59 -23.87 -4.90
CA VAL A 458 19.55 -24.72 -4.32
C VAL A 458 18.14 -24.19 -4.66
N PRO A 459 17.14 -25.08 -4.81
CA PRO A 459 15.77 -24.62 -5.05
C PRO A 459 15.24 -23.87 -3.82
N ILE A 460 14.45 -22.83 -4.03
CA ILE A 460 13.86 -22.06 -2.91
C ILE A 460 12.90 -22.91 -2.05
N THR A 461 12.38 -23.98 -2.63
CA THR A 461 11.51 -24.97 -1.97
C THR A 461 12.26 -26.00 -1.13
N ILE A 462 13.57 -25.88 -0.98
CA ILE A 462 14.39 -26.77 -0.16
C ILE A 462 13.89 -26.83 1.29
N SER A 463 13.83 -28.00 1.93
CA SER A 463 13.42 -28.13 3.34
C SER A 463 14.43 -27.49 4.30
N CYS A 464 14.00 -27.04 5.49
CA CYS A 464 14.88 -26.43 6.50
C CYS A 464 16.04 -27.38 6.87
N SER A 465 15.77 -28.66 7.13
CA SER A 465 16.79 -29.66 7.43
C SER A 465 17.80 -29.83 6.28
N LYS A 466 17.32 -29.92 5.04
CA LYS A 466 18.20 -30.03 3.89
C LYS A 466 19.00 -28.74 3.63
N LEU A 467 18.40 -27.57 3.88
CA LEU A 467 19.07 -26.27 3.78
C LEU A 467 20.18 -26.16 4.83
N LEU A 468 19.91 -26.56 6.09
CA LEU A 468 20.92 -26.62 7.15
C LEU A 468 22.07 -27.54 6.75
N LYS A 469 21.77 -28.74 6.23
CA LYS A 469 22.79 -29.66 5.70
C LYS A 469 23.63 -29.02 4.62
N ARG A 470 23.02 -28.33 3.63
CA ARG A 470 23.74 -27.65 2.55
C ARG A 470 24.60 -26.50 3.07
N LEU A 471 24.09 -25.71 4.01
CA LEU A 471 24.85 -24.62 4.66
C LEU A 471 26.06 -25.14 5.43
N LYS A 472 25.95 -26.27 6.14
CA LYS A 472 27.09 -26.92 6.81
C LYS A 472 28.12 -27.45 5.80
N GLN A 473 27.64 -28.10 4.73
CA GLN A 473 28.48 -28.63 3.68
C GLN A 473 29.17 -27.56 2.84
N SER A 474 28.61 -26.34 2.81
CA SER A 474 29.13 -25.23 2.03
C SER A 474 30.49 -24.69 2.52
N GLN A 475 30.93 -25.07 3.73
CA GLN A 475 32.21 -24.63 4.31
C GLN A 475 32.37 -23.10 4.36
N GLY A 476 31.27 -22.37 4.56
CA GLY A 476 31.23 -20.91 4.60
C GLY A 476 30.93 -20.24 3.25
N HIS A 477 30.87 -20.99 2.16
CA HIS A 477 30.41 -20.46 0.88
C HIS A 477 28.90 -20.11 0.90
N SER A 478 28.54 -19.05 0.19
CA SER A 478 27.16 -18.61 0.06
C SER A 478 26.34 -19.54 -0.82
N LEU A 479 25.19 -19.97 -0.32
CA LEU A 479 24.18 -20.59 -1.17
C LEU A 479 23.38 -19.52 -1.91
N TYR A 480 22.81 -19.91 -3.05
CA TYR A 480 21.95 -19.05 -3.85
C TYR A 480 20.69 -19.78 -4.30
N SER A 481 19.58 -19.03 -4.40
CA SER A 481 18.34 -19.50 -5.01
C SER A 481 17.76 -18.45 -5.96
N ILE A 482 17.22 -18.92 -7.07
CA ILE A 482 16.33 -18.12 -7.92
C ILE A 482 14.97 -18.81 -8.02
N CYS A 483 13.89 -18.03 -8.00
CA CYS A 483 12.54 -18.54 -8.16
C CYS A 483 11.71 -17.58 -9.01
N THR A 484 11.17 -18.09 -10.09
CA THR A 484 10.38 -17.31 -11.06
C THR A 484 8.92 -17.08 -10.61
N GLU A 485 8.47 -17.83 -9.59
CA GLU A 485 7.10 -17.75 -9.06
C GLU A 485 7.09 -17.63 -7.53
N ALA A 486 6.87 -16.42 -7.02
CA ALA A 486 6.78 -16.16 -5.57
C ALA A 486 5.69 -17.00 -4.87
N GLU A 487 4.66 -17.43 -5.59
CA GLU A 487 3.59 -18.28 -5.04
C GLU A 487 4.11 -19.64 -4.58
N THR A 488 5.12 -20.19 -5.27
CA THR A 488 5.79 -21.43 -4.90
C THR A 488 6.47 -21.31 -3.53
N LEU A 489 7.12 -20.19 -3.25
CA LEU A 489 7.71 -19.92 -1.94
C LEU A 489 6.63 -19.82 -0.85
N ILE A 490 5.54 -19.09 -1.10
CA ILE A 490 4.44 -18.92 -0.13
C ILE A 490 3.83 -20.28 0.21
N LYS A 491 3.56 -21.11 -0.80
CA LYS A 491 3.02 -22.46 -0.59
C LYS A 491 3.99 -23.34 0.23
N SER A 492 5.27 -23.28 -0.06
CA SER A 492 6.28 -24.07 0.65
C SER A 492 6.49 -23.63 2.10
N ASN A 493 6.28 -22.35 2.43
CA ASN A 493 6.46 -21.81 3.78
C ASN A 493 5.17 -21.81 4.63
N GLY A 494 4.03 -22.18 4.05
CA GLY A 494 2.71 -22.12 4.69
C GLY A 494 2.34 -23.32 5.58
N SER A 495 3.19 -24.36 5.67
CA SER A 495 2.87 -25.60 6.40
C SER A 495 3.94 -25.99 7.42
N GLY A 496 3.56 -26.03 8.70
CA GLY A 496 4.32 -26.66 9.78
C GLY A 496 5.76 -26.15 9.95
N ALA A 497 6.74 -27.06 10.01
CA ALA A 497 8.17 -26.77 10.22
C ALA A 497 8.82 -25.84 9.18
N TRP A 498 8.13 -25.53 8.09
CA TRP A 498 8.60 -24.63 7.05
C TRP A 498 8.46 -23.14 7.39
N ALA A 499 7.65 -22.78 8.38
CA ALA A 499 7.47 -21.39 8.84
C ALA A 499 8.80 -20.77 9.33
N GLN A 500 9.74 -21.58 9.77
CA GLN A 500 11.07 -21.14 10.22
C GLN A 500 11.96 -20.55 9.10
N LYS A 501 11.62 -20.72 7.81
CA LYS A 501 12.43 -20.14 6.73
C LYS A 501 12.49 -18.63 6.75
N TRP A 502 11.47 -17.96 7.24
CA TRP A 502 11.49 -16.50 7.38
C TRP A 502 12.59 -16.04 8.32
N ASP A 503 12.86 -16.81 9.38
CA ASP A 503 13.97 -16.55 10.30
C ASP A 503 15.32 -16.74 9.64
N ILE A 504 15.46 -17.81 8.82
CA ILE A 504 16.68 -18.05 8.03
C ILE A 504 16.98 -16.87 7.12
N TYR A 505 15.95 -16.33 6.44
CA TYR A 505 16.13 -15.18 5.54
C TYR A 505 16.54 -13.91 6.30
N ARG A 506 16.01 -13.67 7.51
CA ARG A 506 16.45 -12.56 8.34
C ARG A 506 17.92 -12.70 8.76
N ASN A 507 18.31 -13.88 9.19
CA ASN A 507 19.68 -14.19 9.63
C ASN A 507 20.66 -14.17 8.46
N ALA A 508 20.22 -14.51 7.24
CA ALA A 508 21.03 -14.47 6.03
C ALA A 508 21.55 -13.05 5.71
N PHE A 509 20.80 -12.01 6.06
CA PHE A 509 21.22 -10.63 5.78
C PHE A 509 22.51 -10.23 6.50
N GLY A 510 22.70 -10.69 7.74
CA GLY A 510 23.90 -10.42 8.56
C GLY A 510 24.91 -11.57 8.59
N ARG A 511 24.66 -12.68 7.91
CA ARG A 511 25.34 -13.97 8.14
C ARG A 511 25.30 -14.39 9.61
N GLU A 512 24.15 -14.15 10.25
CA GLU A 512 23.92 -14.45 11.66
C GLU A 512 23.78 -15.97 11.87
N ARG A 513 23.97 -16.41 13.10
CA ARG A 513 23.88 -17.81 13.47
C ARG A 513 22.44 -18.27 13.53
N TRP A 514 22.14 -19.41 12.94
CA TRP A 514 20.85 -20.07 12.96
C TRP A 514 21.04 -21.59 13.10
N GLY A 515 20.15 -22.22 13.82
CA GLY A 515 20.20 -23.65 14.03
C GLY A 515 18.88 -24.24 14.42
N VAL A 516 18.78 -25.56 14.31
CA VAL A 516 17.63 -26.37 14.75
C VAL A 516 18.16 -27.68 15.32
N ASP A 517 17.50 -28.15 16.36
CA ASP A 517 17.76 -29.46 16.95
C ASP A 517 16.54 -30.36 16.78
N PHE A 518 16.67 -31.36 15.92
CA PHE A 518 15.60 -32.29 15.60
C PHE A 518 15.76 -33.58 16.41
N ASN A 519 14.66 -34.13 16.90
CA ASN A 519 14.64 -35.43 17.60
C ASN A 519 14.85 -36.64 16.68
N SER A 520 14.88 -36.44 15.36
CA SER A 520 14.99 -37.50 14.36
C SER A 520 16.41 -37.62 13.84
N ASP A 521 17.00 -38.80 13.90
CA ASP A 521 18.33 -39.13 13.33
C ASP A 521 18.41 -38.93 11.83
N GLN A 522 17.26 -38.82 11.13
CA GLN A 522 17.20 -38.58 9.69
C GLN A 522 17.20 -37.10 9.34
N SER A 523 17.07 -36.22 10.31
CA SER A 523 17.06 -34.76 10.13
C SER A 523 18.38 -34.16 10.57
N GLU A 524 18.88 -33.20 9.81
CA GLU A 524 20.13 -32.48 10.16
C GLU A 524 19.85 -31.53 11.33
N SER A 525 20.63 -31.69 12.42
CA SER A 525 20.58 -30.86 13.62
C SER A 525 21.87 -30.06 13.79
N GLY A 526 21.82 -28.97 14.55
CA GLY A 526 22.95 -28.10 14.88
C GLY A 526 22.78 -26.70 14.32
N ASP A 527 23.84 -25.93 14.32
CA ASP A 527 23.83 -24.51 13.96
C ASP A 527 24.90 -24.13 12.92
N VAL A 528 24.69 -23.01 12.23
CA VAL A 528 25.55 -22.52 11.17
C VAL A 528 25.36 -21.01 10.98
N ASN A 529 26.40 -20.31 10.53
CA ASN A 529 26.26 -18.95 10.02
C ASN A 529 25.56 -18.99 8.66
N VAL A 530 24.45 -18.27 8.52
CA VAL A 530 23.61 -18.34 7.32
C VAL A 530 24.20 -17.49 6.20
N ALA A 531 24.98 -18.11 5.33
CA ALA A 531 25.43 -17.50 4.07
C ALA A 531 24.47 -17.89 2.94
N TYR A 532 23.43 -17.10 2.73
CA TYR A 532 22.37 -17.42 1.77
C TYR A 532 21.81 -16.17 1.09
N SER A 533 21.76 -16.19 -0.22
CA SER A 533 21.24 -15.12 -1.07
C SER A 533 20.16 -15.65 -2.01
N TRP A 534 19.24 -14.83 -2.42
CA TRP A 534 18.21 -15.27 -3.37
C TRP A 534 17.59 -14.13 -4.18
N THR A 535 17.05 -14.48 -5.35
CA THR A 535 16.23 -13.62 -6.21
C THR A 535 14.87 -14.28 -6.45
N LEU A 536 13.80 -13.53 -6.21
CA LEU A 536 12.42 -13.96 -6.31
C LEU A 536 11.66 -13.09 -7.32
N LEU A 537 10.91 -13.71 -8.21
CA LEU A 537 10.05 -13.02 -9.17
C LEU A 537 8.59 -13.26 -8.81
N GLY A 538 7.75 -12.23 -8.87
CA GLY A 538 6.35 -12.37 -8.51
C GLY A 538 5.45 -11.28 -9.06
N THR A 539 4.14 -11.54 -9.05
CA THR A 539 3.14 -10.50 -9.33
C THR A 539 2.95 -9.61 -8.10
N PRO A 540 2.49 -8.36 -8.25
CA PRO A 540 2.26 -7.45 -7.12
C PRO A 540 1.39 -8.10 -6.03
N ARG A 541 0.31 -8.76 -6.43
CA ARG A 541 -0.60 -9.44 -5.51
C ARG A 541 0.07 -10.58 -4.74
N THR A 542 0.90 -11.37 -5.42
CA THR A 542 1.59 -12.51 -4.80
C THR A 542 2.67 -12.03 -3.84
N VAL A 543 3.45 -11.02 -4.21
CA VAL A 543 4.47 -10.44 -3.32
C VAL A 543 3.84 -9.87 -2.05
N LEU A 544 2.73 -9.13 -2.16
CA LEU A 544 2.03 -8.60 -0.98
C LEU A 544 1.49 -9.69 -0.06
N LYS A 545 1.11 -10.87 -0.56
CA LYS A 545 0.70 -12.02 0.28
C LYS A 545 1.82 -12.53 1.21
N MET A 546 3.09 -12.28 0.88
CA MET A 546 4.22 -12.63 1.75
C MET A 546 4.28 -11.77 3.02
N PHE A 547 3.56 -10.64 3.05
CA PHE A 547 3.60 -9.63 4.10
C PHE A 547 2.21 -9.27 4.65
N LYS A 548 1.16 -10.04 4.31
CA LYS A 548 -0.22 -9.82 4.75
C LYS A 548 -0.85 -11.10 5.35
N GLY A 549 -1.83 -10.94 6.21
CA GLY A 549 -2.57 -12.02 6.84
C GLY A 549 -1.66 -12.87 7.74
N LYS A 550 -1.63 -14.17 7.57
CA LYS A 550 -0.78 -15.08 8.38
C LYS A 550 0.73 -14.75 8.34
N ASN A 551 1.17 -13.96 7.38
CA ASN A 551 2.56 -13.53 7.17
C ASN A 551 2.78 -12.04 7.54
N GLU A 552 1.86 -11.41 8.22
CA GLU A 552 1.89 -9.98 8.60
C GLU A 552 3.14 -9.63 9.39
N SER A 553 3.53 -10.49 10.32
CA SER A 553 4.76 -10.34 11.09
C SER A 553 6.03 -10.17 10.24
N ASN A 554 6.03 -10.62 8.97
CA ASN A 554 7.19 -10.44 8.08
C ASN A 554 7.43 -8.97 7.70
N ALA A 555 6.41 -8.13 7.71
CA ALA A 555 6.55 -6.70 7.47
C ALA A 555 7.19 -6.01 8.68
N GLU A 556 6.76 -6.34 9.90
CA GLU A 556 7.17 -5.70 11.16
C GLU A 556 8.51 -6.20 11.69
N ASN A 557 8.77 -7.50 11.60
CA ASN A 557 10.00 -8.12 12.13
C ASN A 557 11.28 -7.79 11.33
N GLY A 558 11.18 -6.83 10.40
CA GLY A 558 12.29 -6.27 9.67
C GLY A 558 12.74 -7.07 8.44
N LEU A 559 12.02 -8.11 8.01
CA LEU A 559 12.31 -8.82 6.76
C LEU A 559 12.13 -7.89 5.56
N SER A 560 11.06 -7.07 5.54
CA SER A 560 10.76 -6.07 4.51
C SER A 560 11.93 -5.10 4.25
N SER A 561 12.61 -4.65 5.30
CA SER A 561 13.74 -3.70 5.18
C SER A 561 15.04 -4.33 4.64
N ARG A 562 15.14 -5.65 4.60
CA ARG A 562 16.33 -6.38 4.17
C ARG A 562 16.35 -6.75 2.68
N MET A 563 15.29 -6.40 1.95
CA MET A 563 15.10 -6.79 0.55
C MET A 563 15.36 -5.65 -0.40
N MET A 564 16.04 -5.94 -1.50
CA MET A 564 16.07 -5.11 -2.70
C MET A 564 14.78 -5.36 -3.48
N LEU A 565 14.15 -4.32 -3.95
CA LEU A 565 12.93 -4.40 -4.73
C LEU A 565 13.08 -3.66 -6.04
N SER A 566 12.48 -4.19 -7.10
CA SER A 566 12.33 -3.49 -8.37
C SER A 566 11.06 -3.93 -9.06
N GLU A 567 10.57 -3.09 -9.96
CA GLU A 567 9.42 -3.42 -10.79
C GLU A 567 9.82 -3.58 -12.24
N MET A 568 9.24 -4.58 -12.91
CA MET A 568 9.29 -4.70 -14.35
C MET A 568 8.52 -3.55 -15.01
N PRO A 569 8.89 -3.13 -16.23
CA PRO A 569 8.09 -2.21 -17.01
C PRO A 569 6.66 -2.74 -17.21
N ASP A 570 5.68 -1.84 -17.23
CA ASP A 570 4.31 -2.19 -17.61
C ASP A 570 4.29 -2.51 -19.12
N THR A 571 3.89 -3.72 -19.45
CA THR A 571 3.82 -4.21 -20.84
C THR A 571 2.38 -4.20 -21.39
N MET A 572 1.40 -3.71 -20.63
CA MET A 572 0.00 -3.66 -21.08
C MET A 572 -0.10 -2.73 -22.30
N PHE A 573 -0.63 -3.27 -23.40
CA PHE A 573 -0.74 -2.61 -24.71
C PHE A 573 0.60 -2.19 -25.35
N ALA A 574 1.74 -2.58 -24.78
CA ALA A 574 3.03 -2.33 -25.38
C ALA A 574 3.28 -3.28 -26.57
N LYS A 575 4.11 -2.83 -27.52
CA LYS A 575 4.65 -3.75 -28.55
C LYS A 575 5.49 -4.84 -27.87
N ILE A 576 5.55 -6.00 -28.52
CA ILE A 576 6.43 -7.09 -28.07
C ILE A 576 7.86 -6.57 -27.94
N THR A 577 8.45 -6.79 -26.79
CA THR A 577 9.85 -6.41 -26.54
C THR A 577 10.76 -7.31 -27.38
N VAL A 578 11.60 -6.69 -28.20
CA VAL A 578 12.62 -7.41 -28.97
C VAL A 578 13.94 -7.34 -28.21
N PHE A 579 14.49 -8.48 -27.86
CA PHE A 579 15.77 -8.58 -27.18
C PHE A 579 16.89 -8.73 -28.23
N LYS A 580 18.08 -8.22 -27.88
CA LYS A 580 19.28 -8.39 -28.67
C LYS A 580 20.02 -9.66 -28.22
N GLU A 581 20.69 -10.30 -29.14
CA GLU A 581 21.60 -11.39 -28.79
C GLU A 581 22.91 -10.84 -28.18
N LEU A 582 23.43 -11.56 -27.19
CA LEU A 582 24.78 -11.30 -26.68
C LEU A 582 25.83 -11.84 -27.65
N SER A 583 26.83 -11.03 -27.93
CA SER A 583 28.01 -11.52 -28.66
C SER A 583 28.83 -12.48 -27.79
N GLU A 584 29.62 -13.35 -28.45
CA GLU A 584 30.56 -14.22 -27.75
C GLU A 584 31.55 -13.41 -26.90
N ALA A 585 31.99 -12.25 -27.41
CA ALA A 585 32.85 -11.32 -26.66
C ALA A 585 32.19 -10.79 -25.39
N ASP A 586 30.89 -10.49 -25.41
CA ASP A 586 30.14 -10.05 -24.22
C ASP A 586 29.99 -11.18 -23.20
N MET A 587 29.71 -12.41 -23.67
CA MET A 587 29.69 -13.59 -22.80
C MET A 587 31.03 -13.85 -22.14
N ASN A 588 32.14 -13.76 -22.88
CA ASN A 588 33.47 -13.90 -22.31
C ASN A 588 33.76 -12.86 -21.22
N ARG A 589 33.33 -11.61 -21.39
CA ARG A 589 33.48 -10.58 -20.37
C ARG A 589 32.63 -10.85 -19.13
N ILE A 590 31.42 -11.42 -19.26
CA ILE A 590 30.61 -11.87 -18.12
C ILE A 590 31.31 -13.02 -17.38
N ASN A 591 31.92 -13.97 -18.12
CA ASN A 591 32.66 -15.07 -17.53
C ASN A 591 33.91 -14.58 -16.79
N GLU A 592 34.66 -13.63 -17.36
CA GLU A 592 35.81 -12.98 -16.71
C GLU A 592 35.40 -12.28 -15.43
N ALA A 593 34.28 -11.52 -15.46
CA ALA A 593 33.71 -10.83 -14.28
C ALA A 593 33.26 -11.84 -13.21
N THR A 594 32.67 -12.97 -13.62
CA THR A 594 32.31 -14.06 -12.71
C THR A 594 33.53 -14.65 -12.01
N ALA A 595 34.60 -14.90 -12.78
CA ALA A 595 35.88 -15.40 -12.23
C ALA A 595 36.52 -14.41 -11.24
N LEU A 596 36.46 -13.10 -11.54
CA LEU A 596 36.92 -12.05 -10.62
C LEU A 596 36.14 -12.06 -9.29
N LEU A 597 34.81 -12.14 -9.34
CA LEU A 597 33.99 -12.21 -8.12
C LEU A 597 34.28 -13.47 -7.31
N ARG A 598 34.40 -14.62 -7.96
CA ARG A 598 34.70 -15.92 -7.30
C ARG A 598 36.10 -15.98 -6.67
N SER A 599 37.06 -15.30 -7.25
CA SER A 599 38.44 -15.25 -6.74
C SER A 599 38.65 -14.17 -5.67
N ALA A 600 37.69 -13.23 -5.52
CA ALA A 600 37.80 -12.17 -4.54
C ALA A 600 37.66 -12.72 -3.11
N THR A 601 38.71 -12.50 -2.31
CA THR A 601 38.75 -12.95 -0.91
C THR A 601 39.42 -11.90 -0.03
N GLY A 602 39.13 -11.97 1.28
CA GLY A 602 39.78 -11.13 2.29
C GLY A 602 38.96 -9.92 2.71
N PHE A 603 39.63 -9.04 3.41
CA PHE A 603 39.01 -7.84 3.99
C PHE A 603 39.31 -6.59 3.14
N TYR A 604 38.24 -5.86 2.83
CA TYR A 604 38.30 -4.64 2.05
C TYR A 604 37.89 -3.44 2.90
N ASP A 605 38.78 -2.43 3.01
CA ASP A 605 38.43 -1.14 3.57
C ASP A 605 38.16 -0.17 2.39
N THR A 606 36.97 0.37 2.32
CA THR A 606 36.51 1.28 1.26
C THR A 606 36.14 2.64 1.84
N PRO A 607 37.13 3.48 2.17
CA PRO A 607 36.91 4.71 2.94
C PRO A 607 36.07 5.76 2.20
N ARG A 608 36.18 5.83 0.87
CA ARG A 608 35.38 6.79 0.07
C ARG A 608 33.91 6.38 0.04
N LEU A 609 33.63 5.11 -0.20
CA LEU A 609 32.30 4.53 -0.20
C LEU A 609 31.67 4.66 1.18
N ARG A 610 32.43 4.32 2.24
CA ARG A 610 31.99 4.45 3.63
C ARG A 610 31.60 5.88 3.98
N LYS A 611 32.46 6.88 3.66
CA LYS A 611 32.17 8.28 3.91
C LYS A 611 30.94 8.80 3.15
N ALA A 612 30.73 8.34 1.92
CA ALA A 612 29.60 8.75 1.11
C ALA A 612 28.27 8.17 1.63
N ILE A 613 28.26 6.89 1.98
CA ILE A 613 27.07 6.23 2.57
C ILE A 613 26.75 6.80 3.97
N ASP A 614 27.77 7.11 4.77
CA ASP A 614 27.58 7.72 6.08
C ASP A 614 26.92 9.11 5.97
N ARG A 615 27.36 9.93 5.01
CA ARG A 615 26.71 11.21 4.70
C ARG A 615 25.27 11.02 4.26
N TRP A 616 25.01 10.09 3.34
CA TRP A 616 23.65 9.79 2.88
C TRP A 616 22.75 9.31 4.04
N LEU A 617 23.28 8.49 4.94
CA LEU A 617 22.58 8.06 6.16
C LEU A 617 22.18 9.24 7.03
N GLU A 618 23.08 10.20 7.22
CA GLU A 618 22.80 11.39 8.03
C GLU A 618 21.76 12.30 7.35
N GLU A 619 21.88 12.53 6.05
CA GLU A 619 20.89 13.30 5.27
C GLU A 619 19.49 12.68 5.40
N LYS A 620 19.35 11.35 5.23
CA LYS A 620 18.07 10.66 5.36
C LYS A 620 17.58 10.60 6.82
N ARG A 621 18.47 10.63 7.79
CA ARG A 621 18.10 10.74 9.21
C ARG A 621 17.43 12.08 9.50
N VAL A 622 18.05 13.15 9.05
CA VAL A 622 17.52 14.52 9.22
C VAL A 622 16.17 14.67 8.51
N GLU A 623 16.08 14.20 7.27
CA GLU A 623 14.84 14.22 6.49
C GLU A 623 13.71 13.43 7.19
N SER A 624 14.01 12.22 7.69
CA SER A 624 13.04 11.41 8.42
C SER A 624 12.60 12.05 9.74
N ALA A 625 13.53 12.69 10.46
CA ALA A 625 13.24 13.38 11.72
C ALA A 625 12.36 14.62 11.50
N MET A 626 12.65 15.43 10.47
CA MET A 626 11.84 16.60 10.13
C MET A 626 10.39 16.25 9.79
N ASN A 627 10.20 15.11 9.11
CA ASN A 627 8.88 14.63 8.71
C ASN A 627 8.23 13.68 9.74
N MET A 628 8.88 13.40 10.87
CA MET A 628 8.47 12.39 11.87
C MET A 628 8.20 11.01 11.25
N ASP A 629 8.91 10.69 10.15
CA ASP A 629 8.72 9.47 9.38
C ASP A 629 9.54 8.31 9.95
N VAL A 630 8.92 7.59 10.89
CA VAL A 630 9.53 6.44 11.60
C VAL A 630 9.84 5.29 10.64
N ILE A 631 9.01 5.06 9.61
CA ILE A 631 9.19 3.97 8.66
C ILE A 631 10.38 4.26 7.76
N LYS A 632 10.49 5.48 7.26
CA LYS A 632 11.64 5.91 6.47
C LYS A 632 12.94 5.84 7.29
N ASP A 633 12.92 6.23 8.58
CA ASP A 633 14.07 6.08 9.48
C ASP A 633 14.50 4.62 9.65
N ARG A 634 13.56 3.68 9.76
CA ARG A 634 13.85 2.25 9.84
C ARG A 634 14.47 1.72 8.54
N PHE A 635 13.86 2.05 7.40
CA PHE A 635 14.28 1.53 6.09
C PHE A 635 15.64 2.09 5.64
N ARG A 636 15.92 3.41 5.83
CA ARG A 636 17.19 4.01 5.41
C ARG A 636 18.41 3.25 5.91
N ARG A 637 18.36 2.72 7.14
CA ARG A 637 19.49 1.99 7.75
C ARG A 637 19.85 0.72 6.98
N ARG A 638 18.86 -0.01 6.49
CA ARG A 638 19.07 -1.24 5.72
C ARG A 638 19.30 -0.96 4.25
N ALA A 639 18.64 0.04 3.68
CA ALA A 639 18.89 0.51 2.33
C ALA A 639 20.36 0.96 2.14
N ALA A 640 20.93 1.64 3.12
CA ALA A 640 22.34 2.01 3.14
C ALA A 640 23.28 0.81 3.11
N VAL A 641 23.02 -0.23 3.91
CA VAL A 641 23.80 -1.48 3.89
C VAL A 641 23.70 -2.16 2.51
N ILE A 642 22.52 -2.19 1.91
CA ILE A 642 22.30 -2.76 0.58
C ILE A 642 23.08 -1.97 -0.47
N GLY A 643 22.94 -0.64 -0.49
CA GLY A 643 23.69 0.22 -1.42
C GLY A 643 25.20 0.08 -1.25
N PHE A 644 25.69 0.00 0.00
CA PHE A 644 27.10 -0.25 0.29
C PHE A 644 27.58 -1.57 -0.31
N ARG A 645 26.84 -2.67 -0.13
CA ARG A 645 27.17 -3.97 -0.71
C ARG A 645 27.20 -3.95 -2.24
N CYS A 646 26.25 -3.26 -2.87
CA CYS A 646 26.26 -3.04 -4.32
C CYS A 646 27.49 -2.28 -4.76
N GLY A 647 27.93 -1.25 -4.01
CA GLY A 647 29.16 -0.53 -4.24
C GLY A 647 30.41 -1.42 -4.10
N VAL A 648 30.46 -2.30 -3.11
CA VAL A 648 31.59 -3.25 -2.97
C VAL A 648 31.64 -4.22 -4.16
N VAL A 649 30.52 -4.76 -4.62
CA VAL A 649 30.46 -5.61 -5.82
C VAL A 649 30.97 -4.82 -7.05
N PHE A 650 30.52 -3.58 -7.21
CA PHE A 650 30.98 -2.71 -8.29
C PHE A 650 32.50 -2.52 -8.23
N MET A 651 33.04 -2.21 -7.05
CA MET A 651 34.46 -2.04 -6.83
C MET A 651 35.29 -3.29 -7.20
N LEU A 652 34.82 -4.48 -6.82
CA LEU A 652 35.45 -5.73 -7.15
C LEU A 652 35.53 -5.92 -8.67
N LEU A 653 34.46 -5.67 -9.39
CA LEU A 653 34.42 -5.76 -10.85
C LEU A 653 35.23 -4.67 -11.55
N ALA A 654 35.34 -3.48 -10.97
CA ALA A 654 36.14 -2.38 -11.51
C ALA A 654 37.61 -2.42 -11.10
N GLY A 655 37.98 -3.33 -10.17
CA GLY A 655 39.34 -3.48 -9.62
C GLY A 655 39.77 -2.36 -8.67
N LYS A 656 38.97 -1.32 -8.46
CA LYS A 656 39.29 -0.18 -7.57
C LYS A 656 38.06 0.57 -7.10
N GLU A 657 38.19 1.25 -5.95
CA GLU A 657 37.23 2.22 -5.48
C GLU A 657 37.30 3.52 -6.34
N SER A 658 36.20 3.86 -7.01
CA SER A 658 36.10 5.00 -7.92
C SER A 658 34.86 5.86 -7.61
N ASN A 659 34.78 7.05 -8.24
CA ASN A 659 33.58 7.89 -8.14
C ASN A 659 32.35 7.19 -8.71
N ALA A 660 32.49 6.44 -9.80
CA ALA A 660 31.41 5.66 -10.39
C ALA A 660 30.89 4.58 -9.42
N CYS A 661 31.80 3.94 -8.67
CA CYS A 661 31.45 2.99 -7.61
C CYS A 661 30.63 3.66 -6.50
N VAL A 662 31.04 4.83 -6.04
CA VAL A 662 30.34 5.60 -5.00
C VAL A 662 28.98 6.07 -5.49
N ASP A 663 28.90 6.64 -6.70
CA ASP A 663 27.64 7.08 -7.31
C ASP A 663 26.65 5.92 -7.46
N PHE A 664 27.11 4.77 -7.95
CA PHE A 664 26.29 3.57 -8.07
C PHE A 664 25.75 3.11 -6.71
N ALA A 665 26.58 3.10 -5.68
CA ALA A 665 26.16 2.70 -4.33
C ALA A 665 25.09 3.63 -3.74
N LEU A 666 25.25 4.96 -3.92
CA LEU A 666 24.28 5.94 -3.48
C LEU A 666 22.96 5.82 -4.24
N LYS A 667 23.00 5.63 -5.56
CA LYS A 667 21.82 5.36 -6.38
C LYS A 667 21.09 4.09 -5.96
N MET A 668 21.83 3.02 -5.67
CA MET A 668 21.25 1.77 -5.17
C MET A 668 20.63 1.90 -3.78
N ALA A 669 21.25 2.67 -2.87
CA ALA A 669 20.69 2.95 -1.55
C ALA A 669 19.39 3.75 -1.65
N GLU A 670 19.38 4.83 -2.44
CA GLU A 670 18.22 5.67 -2.66
C GLU A 670 17.07 4.90 -3.32
N TYR A 671 17.38 4.18 -4.40
CA TYR A 671 16.38 3.37 -5.10
C TYR A 671 15.77 2.28 -4.20
N THR A 672 16.62 1.60 -3.41
CA THR A 672 16.15 0.59 -2.45
C THR A 672 15.21 1.20 -1.42
N LEU A 673 15.57 2.35 -0.86
CA LEU A 673 14.73 3.07 0.10
C LEU A 673 13.38 3.45 -0.51
N GLN A 674 13.39 4.07 -1.69
CA GLN A 674 12.17 4.48 -2.39
C GLN A 674 11.27 3.29 -2.73
N MET A 675 11.85 2.18 -3.21
CA MET A 675 11.09 0.98 -3.52
C MET A 675 10.51 0.30 -2.27
N GLN A 676 11.25 0.26 -1.18
CA GLN A 676 10.77 -0.28 0.09
C GLN A 676 9.60 0.56 0.65
N LEU A 677 9.72 1.88 0.61
CA LEU A 677 8.64 2.80 1.00
C LEU A 677 7.41 2.64 0.10
N LYS A 678 7.61 2.53 -1.21
CA LYS A 678 6.52 2.33 -2.16
C LYS A 678 5.74 1.03 -1.92
N VAL A 679 6.45 -0.08 -1.70
CA VAL A 679 5.83 -1.42 -1.62
C VAL A 679 5.31 -1.71 -0.22
N PHE A 680 6.08 -1.37 0.81
CA PHE A 680 5.77 -1.73 2.20
C PHE A 680 5.27 -0.56 3.04
N GLY A 681 5.57 0.68 2.64
CA GLY A 681 5.16 1.89 3.35
C GLY A 681 3.66 1.89 3.68
N PRO A 682 2.75 1.76 2.70
CA PRO A 682 1.31 1.81 2.95
C PRO A 682 0.84 0.75 3.97
N LEU A 683 1.45 -0.43 3.96
CA LEU A 683 1.14 -1.50 4.90
C LEU A 683 1.62 -1.18 6.32
N LEU A 684 2.85 -0.69 6.45
CA LEU A 684 3.46 -0.40 7.74
C LEU A 684 2.90 0.87 8.39
N TYR A 685 2.57 1.90 7.59
CA TYR A 685 1.88 3.09 8.09
C TYR A 685 0.49 2.71 8.63
N LYS A 686 -0.23 1.81 7.94
CA LYS A 686 -1.50 1.29 8.43
C LYS A 686 -1.35 0.61 9.80
N TYR A 687 -0.37 -0.26 9.98
CA TYR A 687 -0.11 -0.93 11.27
C TYR A 687 0.28 0.06 12.37
N LEU A 688 1.11 1.05 12.08
CA LEU A 688 1.43 2.10 13.06
C LEU A 688 0.19 2.88 13.52
N HIS A 689 -0.79 3.05 12.64
CA HIS A 689 -2.06 3.69 13.00
C HIS A 689 -3.02 2.75 13.73
N GLU A 690 -3.02 1.45 13.40
CA GLU A 690 -3.83 0.43 14.10
C GLU A 690 -3.28 0.14 15.51
N ASP A 691 -1.97 0.02 15.67
CA ASP A 691 -1.32 -0.12 16.99
C ASP A 691 -1.46 1.14 17.84
N SER A 692 -1.49 2.33 17.24
CA SER A 692 -1.77 3.57 17.97
C SER A 692 -3.20 3.61 18.52
N ASN A 693 -4.12 2.87 17.96
CA ASN A 693 -5.47 2.70 18.51
C ASN A 693 -5.57 1.63 19.60
N ASN A 694 -4.66 0.62 19.62
CA ASN A 694 -4.75 -0.48 20.58
C ASN A 694 -3.71 -0.41 21.74
N ASP A 695 -2.48 0.13 21.56
CA ASP A 695 -1.44 0.06 22.61
C ASP A 695 -0.56 1.32 22.74
N THR A 696 -0.44 2.19 21.75
CA THR A 696 0.46 3.35 21.80
C THR A 696 -0.16 4.62 22.37
N GLY A 697 -1.45 4.58 22.74
CA GLY A 697 -2.04 5.59 23.61
C GLY A 697 -1.18 5.80 24.88
N ASN A 698 -0.46 4.78 25.32
CA ASN A 698 0.38 4.85 26.51
C ASN A 698 1.78 5.43 26.27
N SER A 699 2.49 5.15 25.17
CA SER A 699 3.90 5.59 25.07
C SER A 699 4.05 7.04 24.61
N ILE A 700 3.31 7.50 23.59
CA ILE A 700 3.37 8.91 23.14
C ILE A 700 2.67 9.83 24.16
N ASN A 701 1.53 9.40 24.70
CA ASN A 701 0.82 10.16 25.71
C ASN A 701 1.56 10.14 27.07
N SER A 702 2.31 9.10 27.41
CA SER A 702 3.17 9.09 28.58
C SER A 702 4.39 10.00 28.41
N SER A 703 5.02 10.01 27.26
CA SER A 703 6.12 10.94 26.94
C SER A 703 5.66 12.40 26.99
N ILE A 704 4.47 12.71 26.46
CA ILE A 704 3.87 14.05 26.56
C ILE A 704 3.48 14.35 28.02
N PHE A 705 2.94 13.37 28.72
CA PHE A 705 2.61 13.49 30.14
C PHE A 705 3.84 13.87 30.97
N GLU A 706 5.00 13.26 30.70
CA GLU A 706 6.26 13.60 31.39
C GLU A 706 6.71 15.04 31.13
N GLN A 707 6.49 15.56 29.92
CA GLN A 707 6.88 16.92 29.51
C GLN A 707 5.92 18.03 30.03
N LEU A 708 4.69 17.68 30.43
CA LEU A 708 3.75 18.65 30.98
C LEU A 708 4.25 19.16 32.35
N PRO A 709 4.05 20.44 32.70
CA PRO A 709 4.28 20.92 34.05
C PRO A 709 3.28 20.32 35.06
N SER A 710 3.56 20.41 36.31
CA SER A 710 2.61 20.02 37.37
C SER A 710 2.43 21.19 38.35
N PRO A 711 1.29 21.83 38.43
CA PRO A 711 0.05 21.58 37.67
C PRO A 711 0.13 22.01 36.21
N PHE A 712 -0.71 21.43 35.34
CA PHE A 712 -0.82 21.79 33.92
C PHE A 712 -2.25 22.19 33.55
N SER A 713 -2.35 22.99 32.49
CA SER A 713 -3.63 23.42 31.92
C SER A 713 -3.94 22.67 30.62
N PHE A 714 -5.19 22.79 30.16
CA PHE A 714 -5.57 22.30 28.83
C PHE A 714 -4.72 22.92 27.70
N GLN A 715 -4.32 24.17 27.85
CA GLN A 715 -3.48 24.86 26.86
C GLN A 715 -2.05 24.33 26.83
N ASP A 716 -1.50 23.88 27.97
CA ASP A 716 -0.17 23.26 28.01
C ASP A 716 -0.15 21.93 27.25
N LEU A 717 -1.20 21.12 27.42
CA LEU A 717 -1.38 19.88 26.65
C LEU A 717 -1.52 20.19 25.16
N ARG A 718 -2.31 21.20 24.78
CA ARG A 718 -2.49 21.62 23.40
C ARG A 718 -1.18 22.07 22.78
N ARG A 719 -0.36 22.87 23.51
CA ARG A 719 0.94 23.33 23.03
C ARG A 719 1.92 22.18 22.73
N LEU A 720 1.90 21.13 23.54
CA LEU A 720 2.76 19.95 23.34
C LEU A 720 2.24 19.00 22.25
N LYS A 721 0.93 18.91 22.08
CA LYS A 721 0.30 18.05 21.04
C LYS A 721 0.23 18.72 19.65
N GLY A 722 0.27 20.05 19.58
CA GLY A 722 0.07 20.81 18.35
C GLY A 722 -1.42 21.17 18.09
N ASN A 723 -1.60 22.10 17.15
CA ASN A 723 -2.94 22.62 16.82
C ASN A 723 -3.80 21.66 15.96
N GLU A 724 -3.24 20.54 15.55
CA GLU A 724 -3.90 19.51 14.72
C GLU A 724 -4.91 18.64 15.47
N PHE A 725 -4.87 18.67 16.80
CA PHE A 725 -5.77 17.86 17.62
C PHE A 725 -7.01 18.65 18.06
N SER A 726 -8.20 18.05 17.88
CA SER A 726 -9.44 18.64 18.35
C SER A 726 -9.50 18.73 19.88
N ASP A 727 -10.28 19.67 20.42
CA ASP A 727 -10.48 19.79 21.87
C ASP A 727 -11.03 18.52 22.49
N GLY A 728 -11.93 17.83 21.78
CA GLY A 728 -12.50 16.55 22.21
C GLY A 728 -11.42 15.46 22.37
N SER A 729 -10.48 15.36 21.44
CA SER A 729 -9.36 14.42 21.52
C SER A 729 -8.45 14.70 22.71
N LEU A 730 -8.16 15.97 22.97
CA LEU A 730 -7.34 16.37 24.12
C LEU A 730 -8.05 16.10 25.46
N TYR A 731 -9.35 16.37 25.54
CA TYR A 731 -10.15 16.02 26.72
C TYR A 731 -10.23 14.51 26.94
N SER A 732 -10.30 13.71 25.89
CA SER A 732 -10.28 12.24 25.99
C SER A 732 -8.96 11.72 26.57
N ILE A 733 -7.82 12.32 26.20
CA ILE A 733 -6.51 12.00 26.80
C ILE A 733 -6.50 12.30 28.31
N ILE A 734 -6.97 13.49 28.69
CA ILE A 734 -7.03 13.88 30.11
C ILE A 734 -8.00 12.99 30.89
N SER A 735 -9.15 12.63 30.29
CA SER A 735 -10.11 11.72 30.89
C SER A 735 -9.53 10.34 31.15
N ARG A 736 -8.74 9.81 30.20
CA ARG A 736 -8.02 8.55 30.38
C ARG A 736 -6.99 8.65 31.50
N TRP A 737 -6.13 9.67 31.53
CA TRP A 737 -5.17 9.88 32.62
C TRP A 737 -5.85 10.01 33.99
N LYS A 738 -7.05 10.59 34.01
CA LYS A 738 -7.86 10.67 35.24
C LYS A 738 -8.38 9.29 35.66
N SER A 739 -8.89 8.47 34.72
CA SER A 739 -9.35 7.10 35.00
C SER A 739 -8.23 6.17 35.43
N GLU A 740 -7.02 6.38 34.89
CA GLU A 740 -5.79 5.64 35.26
C GLU A 740 -5.12 6.16 36.55
N GLY A 741 -5.68 7.20 37.16
CA GLY A 741 -5.16 7.78 38.39
C GLY A 741 -3.89 8.61 38.25
N TRP A 742 -3.50 8.98 37.03
CA TRP A 742 -2.29 9.75 36.75
C TRP A 742 -2.45 11.24 37.04
N VAL A 743 -3.67 11.75 36.94
CA VAL A 743 -3.97 13.17 37.19
C VAL A 743 -5.17 13.36 38.11
N GLU A 744 -5.14 14.41 38.89
CA GLU A 744 -6.27 14.92 39.67
C GLU A 744 -6.67 16.32 39.20
N LYS A 745 -7.97 16.58 39.07
CA LYS A 745 -8.48 17.90 38.68
C LYS A 745 -8.41 18.83 39.89
N THR A 746 -7.62 19.89 39.78
CA THR A 746 -7.37 20.84 40.86
C THR A 746 -8.05 22.21 40.62
N GLY A 747 -8.57 22.44 39.40
CA GLY A 747 -9.25 23.73 39.09
C GLY A 747 -10.07 23.65 37.81
N LYS A 748 -10.63 24.80 37.41
CA LYS A 748 -11.36 24.93 36.14
C LYS A 748 -10.37 24.83 34.98
N SER A 749 -10.28 23.63 34.33
CA SER A 749 -9.33 23.29 33.28
C SER A 749 -7.85 23.22 33.75
N GLN A 750 -7.61 22.80 35.00
CA GLN A 750 -6.30 22.53 35.56
C GLN A 750 -6.23 21.15 36.21
N TRP A 751 -5.11 20.47 36.06
CA TRP A 751 -4.83 19.12 36.58
C TRP A 751 -3.45 19.05 37.18
N THR A 752 -3.29 18.28 38.25
CA THR A 752 -2.02 18.00 38.89
C THR A 752 -1.63 16.54 38.67
N LYS A 753 -0.36 16.28 38.35
CA LYS A 753 0.16 14.93 38.22
C LYS A 753 0.18 14.22 39.58
N LYS A 754 -0.23 12.96 39.59
CA LYS A 754 -0.15 12.05 40.76
C LYS A 754 0.94 10.99 40.59
N ARG A 755 1.45 10.82 39.36
CA ARG A 755 2.50 9.88 39.00
C ARG A 755 3.75 10.63 38.52
#